data_4250d9f527093d0980f57d45c999fd49
#
_entry.id   4250d9f527093d0980f57d45c999fd49
#
_cell.length_a   1.000
_cell.length_b   1.000
_cell.length_c   1.000
_cell.angle_alpha   90.00
_cell.angle_beta   90.00
_cell.angle_gamma   90.00
#
_symmetry.space_group_name_H-M   'P 1'
#
loop_
_entity.id
_entity.type
_entity.pdbx_description
1 polymer ?
#
loop_
_entity_poly.entity_id
_entity_poly.type
_entity_poly.pdbx_seq_one_letter_code
_entity_poly.pdbx_strand_id
1 'polypeptide(L)'
;MQLKKTVLATLTYISLLNLTPAIAAPKYTEEATGLITGITTLNNSEQGKKILTQNLAKSLEINKNSTKAEQQQALYDNTLIGLIGSIDNGLIVADALGGKMKEVFFENTSIKIDPTTYQNVGKSFSPSFKSLFTQVNSIVSSDNDFAKHFFATGEIEGKPYLNLALPEGGIFGVYDEAYKDQIANGGHPNGVGNARPAQVSPDSIVIFEGTDFFGKPASSDKDALATIQDSPAYPSGHSALGFSSTLLFAQMVPEQYQEFMARGSEFGNSRAVLGVHYTLDIMGARIMTTYAVAQMLNNNPDYTNQEIKGMLGNSITTTGNFQTLLADAQKDLRSMLEQGCQMSIADCKKTAPKKSKEERAKERQDYLDRLTYGLDPIGDTTLEAVVPEGAEVLIATRYPYLDKAQRREILRTTMIESGHALDDGSGWARLNLYDAAGGYGSLESDVVVNMDASQGGLNAYDEWNNDIKGTGSLEKKGTGVLELSGDSSYTGLTTVSGGALIVSGSLASDVLVKPLAIFQGSGMVGSVTVEKEAIIANSSEGALTVNGDLSLNGATYLVTVNAPENSRGKSTEDRTVTNSQGIIVKGNVLLQDATLSVVASQDQIGTLMGQKQQILTANNITGDFTIENQYLLVDSLIEKSNSGLDLTLTRNQNALGNYALNQNGQAVATALESMPLDSPLYNHFLASTNAATVGQELGQLSGQVYADIVSSTMEESHLLRDQLQLRLNDRIDEVRNEKLTNLWGSAYGNWGKVKDRDNLVGFKRDTQGLLIGLDTGMQNNMILGFAAGYSKSKMKWDHRPNVDQDNYQLAVYGATNWDRWKLSGGLSYAWHRADVDRAVTLGTLSEQHSDKFKLETMQIFADLGYQIPVASSSTLEPFVNLAYVNVKNKDLTESGITGLDVKSKNHHYFASTLGLRLNSHIGGDNSALQFAGTLGWRQQFGNLDREVDLRFQNSAASFKTMSVPASRSGAVIQAALSYQMNQRSEISFGYQGLISKNAHDHSVNLGINIDL
;
A
#
# COMPACT_ATOMS: atom_id res chain seq x y z
N MET A 1 14.69 -26.51 37.59
CA MET A 1 14.04 -27.58 38.39
C MET A 1 12.99 -27.07 39.38
N GLN A 2 13.15 -25.90 39.99
CA GLN A 2 12.11 -25.28 40.83
C GLN A 2 10.93 -24.68 40.03
N LEU A 3 11.14 -24.13 38.83
CA LEU A 3 10.07 -23.58 37.98
C LEU A 3 9.15 -24.68 37.39
N LYS A 4 9.71 -25.87 37.09
CA LYS A 4 8.86 -27.02 36.67
C LYS A 4 7.90 -27.46 37.78
N LYS A 5 8.32 -27.33 39.05
CA LYS A 5 7.45 -27.64 40.20
C LYS A 5 6.38 -26.56 40.42
N THR A 6 6.65 -25.28 40.11
CA THR A 6 5.67 -24.21 40.27
C THR A 6 4.63 -24.20 39.12
N VAL A 7 5.05 -24.50 37.89
CA VAL A 7 4.12 -24.65 36.76
C VAL A 7 3.31 -25.95 36.87
N LEU A 8 3.89 -27.03 37.29
CA LEU A 8 3.15 -28.28 37.60
C LEU A 8 2.23 -28.09 38.84
N ALA A 9 2.66 -27.31 39.84
CA ALA A 9 1.83 -26.96 40.98
C ALA A 9 0.66 -26.03 40.58
N THR A 10 0.83 -25.11 39.59
CA THR A 10 -0.24 -24.28 39.08
C THR A 10 -1.23 -25.07 38.22
N LEU A 11 -0.78 -26.12 37.55
CA LEU A 11 -1.62 -27.05 36.78
C LEU A 11 -2.37 -28.06 37.67
N THR A 12 -1.76 -28.49 38.76
CA THR A 12 -2.44 -29.24 39.81
C THR A 12 -3.36 -28.35 40.65
N TYR A 13 -3.08 -27.02 40.68
CA TYR A 13 -3.92 -26.01 41.33
C TYR A 13 -5.20 -25.66 40.55
N ILE A 14 -5.22 -25.82 39.23
CA ILE A 14 -6.45 -25.66 38.42
C ILE A 14 -7.42 -26.84 38.71
N SER A 15 -6.94 -28.00 39.08
CA SER A 15 -7.74 -29.14 39.54
C SER A 15 -7.93 -29.23 41.07
N LEU A 16 -7.27 -28.41 41.91
CA LEU A 16 -7.26 -28.50 43.37
C LEU A 16 -7.66 -27.21 44.12
N LEU A 17 -8.09 -26.16 43.43
CA LEU A 17 -8.67 -24.95 44.06
C LEU A 17 -10.16 -25.06 44.26
N ASN A 18 -10.59 -26.10 44.89
CA ASN A 18 -11.95 -26.17 45.43
C ASN A 18 -11.88 -26.02 46.97
N LEU A 19 -12.03 -24.81 47.46
CA LEU A 19 -12.51 -24.46 48.79
C LEU A 19 -12.59 -22.93 48.96
N THR A 20 -13.47 -22.32 48.16
CA THR A 20 -14.12 -21.04 48.51
C THR A 20 -15.65 -21.21 48.39
N PRO A 21 -16.45 -20.58 49.24
CA PRO A 21 -17.91 -20.76 49.20
C PRO A 21 -18.41 -20.45 47.79
N ALA A 22 -19.17 -21.41 47.23
CA ALA A 22 -19.69 -21.30 45.87
C ALA A 22 -20.63 -20.14 45.75
N ILE A 23 -20.30 -19.27 44.85
CA ILE A 23 -21.26 -18.44 44.15
C ILE A 23 -22.10 -19.41 43.30
N ALA A 24 -23.44 -19.44 43.46
CA ALA A 24 -24.31 -20.21 42.59
C ALA A 24 -23.93 -19.92 41.14
N ALA A 25 -23.88 -20.95 40.28
CA ALA A 25 -23.50 -20.75 38.89
C ALA A 25 -24.41 -19.71 38.27
N PRO A 26 -23.85 -18.81 37.44
CA PRO A 26 -24.67 -17.83 36.76
C PRO A 26 -25.71 -18.52 35.90
N LYS A 27 -26.94 -17.96 35.84
CA LYS A 27 -28.05 -18.49 35.04
C LYS A 27 -27.68 -18.82 33.60
N TYR A 28 -26.82 -18.01 32.98
CA TYR A 28 -26.35 -18.20 31.62
C TYR A 28 -25.54 -19.49 31.42
N THR A 29 -24.79 -19.93 32.42
CA THR A 29 -24.03 -21.19 32.39
C THR A 29 -25.00 -22.39 32.36
N GLU A 30 -26.10 -22.32 33.08
CA GLU A 30 -27.16 -23.34 33.05
C GLU A 30 -27.82 -23.43 31.68
N GLU A 31 -28.13 -22.28 31.07
CA GLU A 31 -28.69 -22.20 29.72
C GLU A 31 -27.78 -22.79 28.66
N ALA A 32 -26.48 -22.42 28.68
CA ALA A 32 -25.48 -22.95 27.78
C ALA A 32 -25.29 -24.47 27.94
N THR A 33 -25.26 -24.97 29.18
CA THR A 33 -25.18 -26.41 29.49
C THR A 33 -26.43 -27.14 29.04
N GLY A 34 -27.59 -26.52 29.16
CA GLY A 34 -28.88 -27.05 28.75
C GLY A 34 -28.93 -27.47 27.27
N LEU A 35 -28.27 -26.70 26.38
CA LEU A 35 -28.24 -26.96 24.93
C LEU A 35 -27.56 -28.29 24.54
N ILE A 36 -26.73 -28.86 25.42
CA ILE A 36 -25.98 -30.08 25.13
C ILE A 36 -26.33 -31.26 26.02
N THR A 37 -27.44 -31.13 26.76
CA THR A 37 -27.94 -32.19 27.65
C THR A 37 -28.50 -33.42 26.91
N GLY A 38 -28.74 -33.33 25.59
CA GLY A 38 -29.14 -34.44 24.74
C GLY A 38 -28.24 -35.68 24.87
N ILE A 39 -26.95 -35.49 25.18
CA ILE A 39 -26.03 -36.61 25.45
C ILE A 39 -26.50 -37.54 26.56
N THR A 40 -27.18 -37.01 27.55
CA THR A 40 -27.63 -37.79 28.71
C THR A 40 -28.75 -38.80 28.37
N THR A 41 -29.41 -38.65 27.24
CA THR A 41 -30.47 -39.51 26.76
C THR A 41 -30.02 -40.58 25.80
N LEU A 42 -28.75 -40.53 25.30
CA LEU A 42 -28.27 -41.47 24.30
C LEU A 42 -28.25 -42.92 24.81
N ASN A 43 -27.92 -43.18 26.06
CA ASN A 43 -27.96 -44.52 26.62
C ASN A 43 -29.39 -45.09 26.76
N ASN A 44 -30.45 -44.24 26.62
CA ASN A 44 -31.85 -44.64 26.85
C ASN A 44 -32.53 -45.30 25.63
N SER A 45 -31.84 -45.35 24.50
CA SER A 45 -32.37 -45.96 23.26
C SER A 45 -31.30 -46.76 22.52
N GLU A 46 -31.73 -47.75 21.74
CA GLU A 46 -30.81 -48.55 20.91
C GLU A 46 -30.10 -47.65 19.86
N GLN A 47 -30.80 -46.65 19.32
CA GLN A 47 -30.19 -45.70 18.38
C GLN A 47 -29.13 -44.82 19.05
N GLY A 48 -29.41 -44.32 20.27
CA GLY A 48 -28.46 -43.53 21.03
C GLY A 48 -27.21 -44.35 21.44
N LYS A 49 -27.36 -45.62 21.84
CA LYS A 49 -26.24 -46.53 22.11
C LYS A 49 -25.39 -46.76 20.84
N LYS A 50 -26.04 -46.88 19.67
CA LYS A 50 -25.34 -46.95 18.39
C LYS A 50 -24.53 -45.68 18.14
N ILE A 51 -25.08 -44.50 18.41
CA ILE A 51 -24.34 -43.23 18.27
C ILE A 51 -23.14 -43.19 19.20
N LEU A 52 -23.25 -43.60 20.45
CA LEU A 52 -22.11 -43.67 21.39
C LEU A 52 -21.04 -44.62 20.90
N THR A 53 -21.40 -45.78 20.35
CA THR A 53 -20.44 -46.71 19.72
C THR A 53 -19.73 -46.10 18.51
N GLN A 54 -20.49 -45.39 17.64
CA GLN A 54 -19.95 -44.68 16.51
C GLN A 54 -19.01 -43.54 16.96
N ASN A 55 -19.38 -42.83 18.03
CA ASN A 55 -18.57 -41.73 18.61
C ASN A 55 -17.17 -42.22 19.04
N LEU A 56 -17.08 -43.35 19.76
CA LEU A 56 -15.79 -43.95 20.09
C LEU A 56 -15.04 -44.41 18.83
N ALA A 57 -15.71 -45.19 17.98
CA ALA A 57 -15.09 -45.73 16.76
C ALA A 57 -14.55 -44.63 15.87
N LYS A 58 -15.32 -43.53 15.67
CA LYS A 58 -14.92 -42.39 14.86
C LYS A 58 -13.73 -41.66 15.45
N SER A 59 -13.71 -41.48 16.77
CA SER A 59 -12.60 -40.82 17.46
C SER A 59 -11.28 -41.61 17.32
N LEU A 60 -11.35 -42.94 17.44
CA LEU A 60 -10.21 -43.81 17.22
C LEU A 60 -9.78 -43.86 15.75
N GLU A 61 -10.73 -43.84 14.81
CA GLU A 61 -10.50 -43.75 13.36
C GLU A 61 -9.73 -42.48 13.01
N ILE A 62 -10.15 -41.30 13.52
CA ILE A 62 -9.47 -40.01 13.30
C ILE A 62 -8.04 -40.05 13.80
N ASN A 63 -7.80 -40.52 15.03
CA ASN A 63 -6.44 -40.67 15.55
C ASN A 63 -5.59 -41.61 14.68
N LYS A 64 -6.12 -42.80 14.34
CA LYS A 64 -5.39 -43.82 13.60
C LYS A 64 -5.06 -43.40 12.16
N ASN A 65 -5.99 -42.72 11.48
CA ASN A 65 -5.86 -42.39 10.07
C ASN A 65 -5.29 -40.97 9.86
N SER A 66 -4.95 -40.24 10.93
CA SER A 66 -4.40 -38.88 10.83
C SER A 66 -3.11 -38.85 10.03
N THR A 67 -3.03 -37.89 9.12
CA THR A 67 -1.83 -37.62 8.34
C THR A 67 -0.73 -37.02 9.20
N LYS A 68 0.52 -37.03 8.71
CA LYS A 68 1.63 -36.37 9.39
C LYS A 68 1.41 -34.87 9.59
N ALA A 69 0.73 -34.22 8.66
CA ALA A 69 0.39 -32.81 8.77
C ALA A 69 -0.64 -32.57 9.89
N GLU A 70 -1.69 -33.36 9.97
CA GLU A 70 -2.68 -33.28 11.05
C GLU A 70 -2.09 -33.64 12.42
N GLN A 71 -1.20 -34.62 12.50
CA GLN A 71 -0.48 -34.95 13.72
C GLN A 71 0.37 -33.77 14.19
N GLN A 72 1.13 -33.15 13.27
CA GLN A 72 1.94 -31.97 13.57
C GLN A 72 1.07 -30.79 14.00
N GLN A 73 -0.05 -30.55 13.33
CA GLN A 73 -1.00 -29.49 13.70
C GLN A 73 -1.61 -29.76 15.10
N ALA A 74 -1.94 -31.00 15.40
CA ALA A 74 -2.48 -31.38 16.70
C ALA A 74 -1.49 -31.16 17.85
N LEU A 75 -0.19 -31.40 17.64
CA LEU A 75 0.86 -31.08 18.62
C LEU A 75 1.01 -29.55 18.79
N TYR A 76 0.95 -28.81 17.69
CA TYR A 76 0.96 -27.36 17.69
C TYR A 76 -0.22 -26.81 18.52
N ASP A 77 -1.43 -27.27 18.25
CA ASP A 77 -2.66 -26.85 18.94
C ASP A 77 -2.72 -27.27 20.42
N ASN A 78 -1.97 -28.32 20.79
CA ASN A 78 -1.90 -28.81 22.18
C ASN A 78 -0.89 -28.06 23.05
N THR A 79 -0.13 -27.13 22.49
CA THR A 79 0.92 -26.42 23.24
C THR A 79 0.29 -25.62 24.38
N LEU A 80 0.37 -26.16 25.61
CA LEU A 80 -0.29 -25.60 26.78
C LEU A 80 0.07 -24.15 27.06
N ILE A 81 1.33 -23.80 26.85
CA ILE A 81 1.84 -22.44 27.03
C ILE A 81 1.37 -21.51 25.91
N GLY A 82 1.23 -22.03 24.69
CA GLY A 82 0.58 -21.34 23.59
C GLY A 82 -0.89 -21.05 23.91
N LEU A 83 -1.58 -22.02 24.48
CA LEU A 83 -2.97 -21.87 24.90
C LEU A 83 -3.13 -20.85 26.04
N ILE A 84 -2.34 -20.96 27.11
CA ILE A 84 -2.35 -20.01 28.24
C ILE A 84 -1.93 -18.61 27.77
N GLY A 85 -0.92 -18.50 26.92
CA GLY A 85 -0.50 -17.24 26.32
C GLY A 85 -1.53 -16.65 25.34
N SER A 86 -2.47 -17.45 24.87
CA SER A 86 -3.54 -17.03 23.93
C SER A 86 -4.83 -16.58 24.63
N ILE A 87 -4.94 -16.70 25.94
CA ILE A 87 -6.17 -16.36 26.68
C ILE A 87 -6.61 -14.92 26.43
N ASP A 88 -5.64 -14.00 26.33
CA ASP A 88 -5.88 -12.57 26.14
C ASP A 88 -5.61 -12.07 24.70
N ASN A 89 -5.30 -12.96 23.78
CA ASN A 89 -4.88 -12.55 22.43
C ASN A 89 -5.13 -13.55 21.28
N GLY A 90 -5.60 -14.76 21.55
CA GLY A 90 -5.92 -15.77 20.53
C GLY A 90 -4.73 -16.24 19.67
N LEU A 91 -3.48 -16.10 20.16
CA LEU A 91 -2.25 -16.36 19.39
C LEU A 91 -2.25 -17.68 18.63
N ILE A 92 -2.69 -18.77 19.27
CA ILE A 92 -2.59 -20.13 18.74
C ILE A 92 -3.43 -20.39 17.47
N VAL A 93 -4.44 -19.55 17.23
CA VAL A 93 -5.30 -19.62 16.06
C VAL A 93 -5.15 -18.41 15.10
N ALA A 94 -4.22 -17.50 15.40
CA ALA A 94 -3.98 -16.29 14.61
C ALA A 94 -3.31 -16.57 13.26
N ASP A 95 -2.83 -17.79 13.05
CA ASP A 95 -2.31 -18.26 11.74
C ASP A 95 -3.37 -18.20 10.61
N ALA A 96 -4.67 -18.27 10.95
CA ALA A 96 -5.77 -18.07 10.01
C ALA A 96 -5.90 -16.66 9.43
N LEU A 97 -5.17 -15.66 9.96
CA LEU A 97 -5.04 -14.35 9.32
C LEU A 97 -4.42 -14.46 7.91
N GLY A 98 -3.53 -15.43 7.70
CA GLY A 98 -2.90 -15.71 6.41
C GLY A 98 -1.94 -14.61 5.92
N GLY A 99 -1.09 -14.95 4.95
CA GLY A 99 -0.20 -14.01 4.24
C GLY A 99 0.53 -13.03 5.14
N LYS A 100 0.66 -11.80 4.68
CA LYS A 100 1.35 -10.73 5.42
C LYS A 100 0.63 -10.33 6.71
N MET A 101 -0.70 -10.48 6.81
CA MET A 101 -1.42 -10.20 8.07
C MET A 101 -0.95 -11.12 9.19
N LYS A 102 -0.76 -12.42 8.90
CA LYS A 102 -0.18 -13.39 9.84
C LYS A 102 1.22 -12.96 10.28
N GLU A 103 2.09 -12.61 9.32
CA GLU A 103 3.46 -12.15 9.61
C GLU A 103 3.44 -10.91 10.53
N VAL A 104 2.63 -9.89 10.17
CA VAL A 104 2.46 -8.67 10.96
C VAL A 104 1.97 -8.97 12.38
N PHE A 105 0.98 -9.87 12.52
CA PHE A 105 0.47 -10.25 13.84
C PHE A 105 1.56 -10.90 14.71
N PHE A 106 2.34 -11.83 14.15
CA PHE A 106 3.39 -12.54 14.90
C PHE A 106 4.64 -11.69 15.13
N GLU A 107 5.02 -10.80 14.19
CA GLU A 107 6.23 -9.98 14.29
C GLU A 107 6.00 -8.69 15.10
N ASN A 108 4.93 -7.94 14.81
CA ASN A 108 4.67 -6.63 15.42
C ASN A 108 4.12 -6.73 16.85
N THR A 109 3.44 -7.81 17.17
CA THR A 109 3.01 -8.05 18.55
C THR A 109 4.15 -8.58 19.40
N SER A 110 5.29 -8.94 18.75
CA SER A 110 6.50 -9.45 19.40
C SER A 110 6.17 -10.45 20.52
N ILE A 111 5.27 -11.37 20.25
CA ILE A 111 5.08 -12.52 21.14
C ILE A 111 6.31 -13.43 20.93
N LYS A 112 7.46 -12.90 21.19
CA LYS A 112 8.64 -13.70 21.47
C LYS A 112 8.47 -14.20 22.89
N ILE A 113 7.81 -15.32 23.04
CA ILE A 113 7.83 -16.03 24.29
C ILE A 113 9.26 -16.54 24.45
N ASP A 114 9.94 -16.07 25.49
CA ASP A 114 11.23 -16.64 25.88
C ASP A 114 11.02 -18.15 26.15
N PRO A 115 11.59 -19.03 25.31
CA PRO A 115 11.38 -20.47 25.45
C PRO A 115 11.92 -21.05 26.75
N THR A 116 12.68 -20.28 27.55
CA THR A 116 13.23 -20.73 28.84
C THR A 116 12.38 -20.26 30.02
N THR A 117 11.76 -19.07 29.93
CA THR A 117 10.99 -18.47 31.03
C THR A 117 9.49 -18.45 30.76
N TYR A 118 9.09 -18.68 29.50
CA TYR A 118 7.72 -18.58 29.01
C TYR A 118 7.05 -17.20 29.24
N GLN A 119 7.85 -16.16 29.40
CA GLN A 119 7.37 -14.80 29.57
C GLN A 119 7.23 -14.13 28.20
N ASN A 120 6.15 -13.38 28.03
CA ASN A 120 5.96 -12.55 26.86
C ASN A 120 6.92 -11.35 26.93
N VAL A 121 7.90 -11.30 26.03
CA VAL A 121 8.93 -10.23 25.98
C VAL A 121 8.62 -9.16 24.92
N GLY A 122 7.41 -9.08 24.42
CA GLY A 122 7.05 -8.20 23.33
C GLY A 122 6.11 -7.05 23.70
N LYS A 123 5.74 -6.24 22.68
CA LYS A 123 4.70 -5.21 22.80
C LYS A 123 3.36 -5.87 23.13
N SER A 124 2.64 -5.35 24.11
CA SER A 124 1.30 -5.82 24.45
C SER A 124 0.27 -5.34 23.43
N PHE A 125 -0.74 -6.16 23.14
CA PHE A 125 -1.95 -5.71 22.43
C PHE A 125 -2.65 -4.57 23.18
N SER A 126 -3.54 -3.87 22.48
CA SER A 126 -4.34 -2.83 23.11
C SER A 126 -5.16 -3.35 24.29
N PRO A 127 -5.50 -2.50 25.26
CA PRO A 127 -6.35 -2.90 26.37
C PRO A 127 -7.70 -3.45 25.94
N SER A 128 -8.35 -2.87 24.91
CA SER A 128 -9.64 -3.31 24.38
C SER A 128 -9.55 -4.71 23.79
N PHE A 129 -8.54 -4.98 22.99
CA PHE A 129 -8.29 -6.28 22.38
C PHE A 129 -8.06 -7.36 23.46
N LYS A 130 -7.16 -7.12 24.39
CA LYS A 130 -6.88 -8.05 25.50
C LYS A 130 -8.11 -8.29 26.38
N SER A 131 -8.84 -7.21 26.69
CA SER A 131 -10.04 -7.27 27.52
C SER A 131 -11.14 -8.13 26.87
N LEU A 132 -11.34 -7.97 25.55
CA LEU A 132 -12.33 -8.77 24.82
C LEU A 132 -12.01 -10.28 24.91
N PHE A 133 -10.79 -10.68 24.54
CA PHE A 133 -10.38 -12.09 24.61
C PHE A 133 -10.43 -12.64 26.04
N THR A 134 -9.91 -11.89 27.02
CA THR A 134 -9.89 -12.33 28.41
C THR A 134 -11.28 -12.56 28.96
N GLN A 135 -12.22 -11.65 28.74
CA GLN A 135 -13.60 -11.78 29.25
C GLN A 135 -14.33 -12.94 28.59
N VAL A 136 -14.32 -12.99 27.24
CA VAL A 136 -15.02 -14.04 26.49
C VAL A 136 -14.44 -15.42 26.81
N ASN A 137 -13.11 -15.58 26.77
CA ASN A 137 -12.46 -16.87 27.06
C ASN A 137 -12.67 -17.30 28.52
N SER A 138 -12.73 -16.37 29.48
CA SER A 138 -13.01 -16.70 30.89
C SER A 138 -14.45 -17.20 31.10
N ILE A 139 -15.42 -16.58 30.46
CA ILE A 139 -16.82 -17.03 30.50
C ILE A 139 -16.94 -18.41 29.87
N VAL A 140 -16.42 -18.58 28.64
CA VAL A 140 -16.49 -19.86 27.90
C VAL A 140 -15.78 -20.99 28.66
N SER A 141 -14.62 -20.70 29.30
CA SER A 141 -13.94 -21.69 30.13
C SER A 141 -14.74 -22.05 31.38
N SER A 142 -15.34 -21.07 32.05
CA SER A 142 -16.17 -21.30 33.23
C SER A 142 -17.40 -22.15 32.91
N ASP A 143 -18.08 -21.85 31.80
CA ASP A 143 -19.23 -22.61 31.31
C ASP A 143 -18.85 -24.05 30.98
N ASN A 144 -17.69 -24.23 30.33
CA ASN A 144 -17.18 -25.55 29.99
C ASN A 144 -16.78 -26.37 31.25
N ASP A 145 -16.11 -25.76 32.21
CA ASP A 145 -15.74 -26.44 33.47
C ASP A 145 -16.97 -26.82 34.28
N PHE A 146 -17.96 -25.97 34.35
CA PHE A 146 -19.25 -26.28 34.98
C PHE A 146 -19.90 -27.50 34.31
N ALA A 147 -20.06 -27.47 32.99
CA ALA A 147 -20.64 -28.55 32.20
C ALA A 147 -19.87 -29.88 32.39
N LYS A 148 -18.55 -29.85 32.43
CA LYS A 148 -17.72 -31.03 32.71
C LYS A 148 -18.05 -31.70 34.03
N HIS A 149 -18.14 -30.91 35.10
CA HIS A 149 -18.51 -31.45 36.45
C HIS A 149 -19.94 -31.98 36.45
N PHE A 150 -20.88 -31.22 35.86
CA PHE A 150 -22.26 -31.66 35.77
C PHE A 150 -22.42 -32.99 35.02
N PHE A 151 -21.79 -33.14 33.84
CA PHE A 151 -21.88 -34.37 33.07
C PHE A 151 -21.07 -35.54 33.63
N ALA A 152 -20.12 -35.29 34.49
CA ALA A 152 -19.34 -36.33 35.15
C ALA A 152 -20.04 -36.88 36.41
N THR A 153 -20.71 -36.05 37.19
CA THR A 153 -21.23 -36.43 38.50
C THR A 153 -22.77 -36.22 38.67
N GLY A 154 -23.39 -35.47 37.82
CA GLY A 154 -24.81 -35.03 37.99
C GLY A 154 -24.98 -34.01 39.10
N GLU A 155 -23.89 -33.64 39.78
CA GLU A 155 -23.93 -32.79 40.97
C GLU A 155 -22.92 -31.64 40.80
N ILE A 156 -23.29 -30.50 41.41
CA ILE A 156 -22.34 -29.42 41.65
C ILE A 156 -22.32 -29.21 43.17
N GLU A 157 -21.12 -29.33 43.78
CA GLU A 157 -20.93 -29.26 45.23
C GLU A 157 -21.79 -30.22 46.03
N GLY A 158 -21.98 -31.44 45.53
CA GLY A 158 -22.77 -32.48 46.21
C GLY A 158 -24.26 -32.26 46.24
N LYS A 159 -24.76 -31.35 45.38
CA LYS A 159 -26.21 -31.12 45.17
C LYS A 159 -26.58 -31.41 43.73
N PRO A 160 -27.70 -32.09 43.46
CA PRO A 160 -28.28 -32.25 42.13
C PRO A 160 -28.47 -30.87 41.51
N TYR A 161 -27.93 -30.68 40.31
CA TYR A 161 -27.97 -29.42 39.59
C TYR A 161 -28.76 -29.62 38.28
N LEU A 162 -29.56 -28.60 37.92
CA LEU A 162 -30.58 -28.71 36.88
C LEU A 162 -31.61 -29.80 37.19
N ASN A 163 -32.88 -29.49 37.15
CA ASN A 163 -33.99 -30.46 37.33
C ASN A 163 -34.08 -31.42 36.12
N LEU A 164 -32.99 -32.07 35.79
CA LEU A 164 -32.91 -33.07 34.72
C LEU A 164 -33.16 -34.45 35.32
N ALA A 165 -34.02 -35.24 34.71
CA ALA A 165 -34.13 -36.68 34.97
C ALA A 165 -32.81 -37.32 34.45
N LEU A 166 -31.89 -37.58 35.36
CA LEU A 166 -30.67 -38.28 35.00
C LEU A 166 -30.96 -39.76 34.71
N PRO A 167 -30.23 -40.42 33.80
CA PRO A 167 -30.33 -41.86 33.60
C PRO A 167 -30.05 -42.60 34.93
N GLU A 168 -30.62 -43.79 35.07
CA GLU A 168 -30.30 -44.69 36.20
C GLU A 168 -28.79 -44.94 36.19
N GLY A 169 -28.12 -44.58 37.31
CA GLY A 169 -26.63 -44.58 37.39
C GLY A 169 -25.97 -43.23 37.14
N GLY A 170 -26.73 -42.15 36.94
CA GLY A 170 -26.25 -40.79 36.72
C GLY A 170 -25.72 -40.56 35.31
N ILE A 171 -25.32 -39.31 35.01
CA ILE A 171 -24.72 -38.88 33.74
C ILE A 171 -23.47 -39.69 33.38
N PHE A 172 -22.77 -40.13 34.34
CA PHE A 172 -21.66 -41.03 34.27
C PHE A 172 -21.86 -42.25 33.40
N GLY A 173 -23.05 -42.87 33.49
CA GLY A 173 -23.41 -44.03 32.69
C GLY A 173 -23.50 -43.76 31.18
N VAL A 174 -23.49 -42.52 30.74
CA VAL A 174 -23.58 -42.20 29.32
C VAL A 174 -22.52 -42.89 28.49
N TYR A 175 -21.28 -42.84 28.94
CA TYR A 175 -20.21 -43.57 28.26
C TYR A 175 -19.96 -44.95 28.84
N ASP A 176 -20.14 -45.13 30.17
CA ASP A 176 -19.88 -46.38 30.86
C ASP A 176 -20.69 -47.53 30.30
N GLU A 177 -22.00 -47.34 29.99
CA GLU A 177 -22.83 -48.37 29.39
C GLU A 177 -22.38 -48.79 27.97
N ALA A 178 -21.97 -47.80 27.15
CA ALA A 178 -21.47 -48.04 25.79
C ALA A 178 -20.06 -48.64 25.76
N TYR A 179 -19.23 -48.39 26.77
CA TYR A 179 -17.81 -48.76 26.80
C TYR A 179 -17.51 -49.76 27.92
N LYS A 180 -18.51 -50.37 28.51
CA LYS A 180 -18.45 -51.29 29.65
C LYS A 180 -17.40 -52.39 29.54
N ASP A 181 -17.31 -53.02 28.36
CA ASP A 181 -16.38 -54.13 28.16
C ASP A 181 -14.88 -53.64 28.13
N GLN A 182 -14.63 -52.46 27.65
CA GLN A 182 -13.25 -51.89 27.65
C GLN A 182 -12.85 -51.45 29.06
N ILE A 183 -13.77 -50.90 29.84
CA ILE A 183 -13.57 -50.50 31.24
C ILE A 183 -13.33 -51.74 32.12
N ALA A 184 -14.08 -52.82 31.89
CA ALA A 184 -13.95 -54.07 32.66
C ALA A 184 -12.58 -54.77 32.47
N ASN A 185 -11.88 -54.50 31.37
CA ASN A 185 -10.57 -55.08 31.08
C ASN A 185 -9.38 -54.24 31.61
N GLY A 186 -9.62 -53.30 32.50
CA GLY A 186 -8.57 -52.56 33.21
C GLY A 186 -8.16 -51.22 32.60
N GLY A 187 -8.85 -50.81 31.57
CA GLY A 187 -8.69 -49.46 31.00
C GLY A 187 -9.44 -48.43 31.82
N HIS A 188 -9.15 -48.28 33.06
CA HIS A 188 -10.00 -47.44 33.88
C HIS A 188 -9.54 -46.06 34.16
N PRO A 189 -10.38 -45.37 34.17
CA PRO A 189 -10.70 -43.98 34.08
C PRO A 189 -10.13 -43.16 35.22
N ASN A 190 -10.24 -41.92 34.98
CA ASN A 190 -10.03 -40.82 35.84
C ASN A 190 -10.97 -40.93 37.06
N GLY A 191 -11.17 -41.58 37.92
CA GLY A 191 -12.08 -41.62 39.09
C GLY A 191 -13.15 -40.49 39.25
N VAL A 192 -13.34 -39.65 38.21
CA VAL A 192 -14.22 -38.49 38.17
C VAL A 192 -15.41 -38.70 37.24
N GLY A 193 -15.25 -39.54 36.21
CA GLY A 193 -16.28 -39.85 35.22
C GLY A 193 -16.01 -39.30 33.78
N ASN A 194 -16.84 -39.76 32.85
CA ASN A 194 -16.66 -39.46 31.42
C ASN A 194 -15.21 -39.69 30.93
N ALA A 195 -14.80 -40.97 30.95
CA ALA A 195 -13.46 -41.37 30.53
C ALA A 195 -13.18 -41.03 29.08
N ARG A 196 -11.95 -40.68 28.78
CA ARG A 196 -11.52 -40.22 27.44
C ARG A 196 -11.21 -41.39 26.52
N PRO A 197 -11.19 -41.24 25.18
CA PRO A 197 -10.89 -42.31 24.22
C PRO A 197 -9.59 -43.06 24.60
N ALA A 198 -8.53 -42.34 24.96
CA ALA A 198 -7.25 -42.89 25.33
C ALA A 198 -7.30 -43.66 26.68
N GLN A 199 -8.26 -43.37 27.55
CA GLN A 199 -8.48 -44.08 28.82
C GLN A 199 -9.32 -45.35 28.60
N VAL A 200 -10.30 -45.29 27.71
CA VAL A 200 -11.18 -46.43 27.40
C VAL A 200 -10.50 -47.43 26.46
N SER A 201 -9.72 -47.01 25.52
CA SER A 201 -9.07 -47.82 24.48
C SER A 201 -7.59 -47.49 24.33
N PRO A 202 -6.76 -47.59 25.34
CA PRO A 202 -5.37 -47.11 25.30
C PRO A 202 -4.53 -47.81 24.22
N ASP A 203 -4.74 -49.11 24.00
CA ASP A 203 -4.01 -49.92 22.99
C ASP A 203 -4.37 -49.55 21.55
N SER A 204 -5.46 -48.80 21.33
CA SER A 204 -5.94 -48.37 20.02
C SER A 204 -5.42 -46.99 19.63
N ILE A 205 -4.77 -46.26 20.54
CA ILE A 205 -4.26 -44.93 20.30
C ILE A 205 -2.91 -44.94 19.66
N VAL A 206 -2.77 -44.27 18.54
CA VAL A 206 -1.48 -44.06 17.88
C VAL A 206 -0.78 -42.89 18.51
N ILE A 207 0.45 -43.17 19.02
CA ILE A 207 1.35 -42.16 19.56
C ILE A 207 2.23 -41.61 18.44
N PHE A 208 2.45 -40.29 18.46
CA PHE A 208 3.27 -39.61 17.46
C PHE A 208 4.09 -38.48 18.09
N GLU A 209 5.19 -38.15 17.44
CA GLU A 209 6.13 -37.12 17.82
C GLU A 209 6.19 -36.03 16.73
N GLY A 210 6.58 -34.82 17.11
CA GLY A 210 6.75 -33.66 16.23
C GLY A 210 7.29 -32.47 17.02
N THR A 211 6.81 -31.30 16.69
CA THR A 211 7.16 -30.04 17.39
C THR A 211 5.91 -29.34 17.92
N ASP A 212 6.10 -28.63 19.03
CA ASP A 212 5.08 -27.74 19.57
C ASP A 212 4.98 -26.41 18.79
N PHE A 213 4.05 -25.53 19.22
CA PHE A 213 3.88 -24.16 18.64
C PHE A 213 5.18 -23.35 18.57
N PHE A 214 6.11 -23.58 19.50
CA PHE A 214 7.39 -22.86 19.58
C PHE A 214 8.55 -23.63 18.91
N GLY A 215 8.25 -24.69 18.15
CA GLY A 215 9.25 -25.48 17.46
C GLY A 215 10.07 -26.40 18.36
N LYS A 216 9.62 -26.65 19.61
CA LYS A 216 10.29 -27.58 20.52
C LYS A 216 9.78 -29.01 20.26
N PRO A 217 10.61 -30.06 20.52
CA PRO A 217 10.15 -31.44 20.47
C PRO A 217 8.93 -31.68 21.36
N ALA A 218 7.86 -32.24 20.78
CA ALA A 218 6.61 -32.56 21.43
C ALA A 218 6.15 -33.99 21.11
N SER A 219 5.35 -34.58 21.98
CA SER A 219 4.83 -35.94 21.83
C SER A 219 3.40 -36.01 22.33
N SER A 220 2.54 -36.71 21.59
CA SER A 220 1.16 -36.94 22.00
C SER A 220 1.03 -37.65 23.33
N ASP A 221 1.96 -38.59 23.65
CA ASP A 221 1.98 -39.31 24.91
C ASP A 221 2.32 -38.39 26.11
N LYS A 222 3.43 -37.65 26.05
CA LYS A 222 3.97 -36.87 27.19
C LYS A 222 3.23 -35.55 27.37
N ASP A 223 2.77 -34.91 26.28
CA ASP A 223 2.28 -33.56 26.31
C ASP A 223 0.74 -33.47 26.27
N ALA A 224 0.05 -34.54 25.82
CA ALA A 224 -1.39 -34.62 25.79
C ALA A 224 -1.96 -35.68 26.71
N LEU A 225 -1.60 -36.94 26.51
CA LEU A 225 -2.21 -38.06 27.24
C LEU A 225 -1.81 -38.08 28.73
N ALA A 226 -0.59 -37.69 29.08
CA ALA A 226 -0.14 -37.65 30.49
C ALA A 226 -0.87 -36.57 31.33
N THR A 227 -1.64 -35.65 30.71
CA THR A 227 -2.29 -34.51 31.39
C THR A 227 -3.78 -34.70 31.65
N ILE A 228 -4.37 -35.83 31.22
CA ILE A 228 -5.84 -36.03 31.20
C ILE A 228 -6.39 -36.90 32.36
N GLN A 229 -5.55 -37.35 33.28
CA GLN A 229 -5.90 -38.38 34.24
C GLN A 229 -7.12 -38.07 35.11
N ASP A 230 -7.28 -36.80 35.53
CA ASP A 230 -8.35 -36.37 36.43
C ASP A 230 -9.36 -35.41 35.80
N SER A 231 -9.43 -35.39 34.42
CA SER A 231 -10.31 -34.44 33.71
C SER A 231 -11.32 -35.16 32.83
N PRO A 232 -12.65 -34.94 33.05
CA PRO A 232 -13.71 -35.51 32.22
C PRO A 232 -13.59 -35.13 30.76
N ALA A 233 -14.08 -36.01 29.86
CA ALA A 233 -13.98 -35.80 28.43
C ALA A 233 -15.00 -34.71 27.96
N TYR A 234 -16.24 -34.77 28.35
CA TYR A 234 -17.34 -33.99 27.81
C TYR A 234 -17.73 -32.78 28.66
N PRO A 235 -17.88 -31.58 28.05
CA PRO A 235 -17.44 -31.16 26.73
C PRO A 235 -15.95 -30.79 26.68
N SER A 236 -15.39 -30.57 25.46
CA SER A 236 -13.97 -30.28 25.29
C SER A 236 -13.58 -28.83 25.59
N GLY A 237 -12.82 -28.56 26.66
CA GLY A 237 -12.39 -27.21 27.03
C GLY A 237 -11.42 -26.57 26.04
N HIS A 238 -10.47 -27.33 25.47
CA HIS A 238 -9.60 -26.80 24.42
C HIS A 238 -10.40 -26.39 23.18
N SER A 239 -11.36 -27.24 22.74
CA SER A 239 -12.21 -26.90 21.59
C SER A 239 -13.03 -25.63 21.84
N ALA A 240 -13.56 -25.46 23.07
CA ALA A 240 -14.30 -24.25 23.43
C ALA A 240 -13.45 -22.98 23.28
N LEU A 241 -12.18 -22.98 23.75
CA LEU A 241 -11.25 -21.86 23.58
C LEU A 241 -10.85 -21.62 22.12
N GLY A 242 -10.66 -22.70 21.36
CA GLY A 242 -10.38 -22.59 19.93
C GLY A 242 -11.55 -21.92 19.18
N PHE A 243 -12.77 -22.37 19.40
CA PHE A 243 -13.98 -21.81 18.77
C PHE A 243 -14.25 -20.36 19.22
N SER A 244 -14.09 -20.01 20.51
CA SER A 244 -14.27 -18.64 20.97
C SER A 244 -13.24 -17.70 20.35
N SER A 245 -11.98 -18.08 20.35
CA SER A 245 -10.90 -17.25 19.80
C SER A 245 -11.03 -17.03 18.30
N THR A 246 -11.38 -18.06 17.52
CA THR A 246 -11.60 -17.93 16.08
C THR A 246 -12.86 -17.12 15.75
N LEU A 247 -13.95 -17.25 16.52
CA LEU A 247 -15.14 -16.41 16.39
C LEU A 247 -14.81 -14.93 16.64
N LEU A 248 -14.01 -14.61 17.66
CA LEU A 248 -13.60 -13.24 17.94
C LEU A 248 -12.75 -12.64 16.79
N PHE A 249 -11.79 -13.38 16.28
CA PHE A 249 -11.04 -12.94 15.10
C PHE A 249 -11.94 -12.76 13.87
N ALA A 250 -12.86 -13.68 13.62
CA ALA A 250 -13.82 -13.58 12.53
C ALA A 250 -14.70 -12.33 12.64
N GLN A 251 -15.05 -11.89 13.85
CA GLN A 251 -15.75 -10.62 14.07
C GLN A 251 -14.87 -9.42 13.79
N MET A 252 -13.56 -9.48 14.10
CA MET A 252 -12.64 -8.34 13.96
C MET A 252 -12.03 -8.22 12.55
N VAL A 253 -11.84 -9.35 11.85
CA VAL A 253 -11.33 -9.40 10.47
C VAL A 253 -12.29 -10.23 9.62
N PRO A 254 -13.51 -9.72 9.38
CA PRO A 254 -14.56 -10.48 8.71
C PRO A 254 -14.25 -10.82 7.24
N GLU A 255 -13.25 -10.22 6.66
CA GLU A 255 -12.69 -10.60 5.36
C GLU A 255 -12.05 -12.01 5.38
N GLN A 256 -11.67 -12.53 6.56
CA GLN A 256 -11.11 -13.88 6.78
C GLN A 256 -12.07 -14.79 7.56
N TYR A 257 -13.38 -14.51 7.52
CA TYR A 257 -14.34 -15.20 8.36
C TYR A 257 -14.32 -16.73 8.15
N GLN A 258 -14.35 -17.20 6.90
CA GLN A 258 -14.36 -18.63 6.57
C GLN A 258 -13.07 -19.32 7.01
N GLU A 259 -11.93 -18.68 6.84
CA GLU A 259 -10.61 -19.18 7.27
C GLU A 259 -10.58 -19.40 8.79
N PHE A 260 -11.16 -18.47 9.57
CA PHE A 260 -11.27 -18.63 11.02
C PHE A 260 -12.26 -19.73 11.41
N MET A 261 -13.37 -19.90 10.70
CA MET A 261 -14.29 -21.02 10.96
C MET A 261 -13.65 -22.37 10.67
N ALA A 262 -12.95 -22.50 9.54
CA ALA A 262 -12.17 -23.69 9.19
C ALA A 262 -11.11 -23.99 10.27
N ARG A 263 -10.37 -22.96 10.70
CA ARG A 263 -9.32 -23.10 11.72
C ARG A 263 -9.87 -23.50 13.08
N GLY A 264 -10.98 -22.93 13.54
CA GLY A 264 -11.64 -23.33 14.79
C GLY A 264 -12.11 -24.79 14.76
N SER A 265 -12.65 -25.22 13.63
CA SER A 265 -13.04 -26.61 13.38
C SER A 265 -11.84 -27.57 13.37
N GLU A 266 -10.74 -27.20 12.74
CA GLU A 266 -9.47 -27.95 12.75
C GLU A 266 -8.88 -28.03 14.16
N PHE A 267 -8.87 -26.91 14.91
CA PHE A 267 -8.39 -26.89 16.29
C PHE A 267 -9.17 -27.85 17.20
N GLY A 268 -10.52 -27.87 17.03
CA GLY A 268 -11.36 -28.86 17.70
C GLY A 268 -10.99 -30.29 17.28
N ASN A 269 -10.85 -30.56 16.00
CA ASN A 269 -10.49 -31.89 15.46
C ASN A 269 -9.11 -32.38 15.94
N SER A 270 -8.17 -31.48 16.19
CA SER A 270 -6.87 -31.82 16.77
C SER A 270 -6.99 -32.57 18.10
N ARG A 271 -8.10 -32.40 18.84
CA ARG A 271 -8.35 -33.13 20.10
C ARG A 271 -8.70 -34.61 19.86
N ALA A 272 -9.40 -34.90 18.75
CA ALA A 272 -9.66 -36.28 18.33
C ALA A 272 -8.39 -36.92 17.72
N VAL A 273 -7.61 -36.18 16.95
CA VAL A 273 -6.30 -36.62 16.43
C VAL A 273 -5.36 -37.05 17.55
N LEU A 274 -5.34 -36.34 18.69
CA LEU A 274 -4.55 -36.70 19.88
C LEU A 274 -5.13 -37.86 20.67
N GLY A 275 -6.36 -38.31 20.40
CA GLY A 275 -7.03 -39.38 21.15
C GLY A 275 -7.53 -38.95 22.53
N VAL A 276 -7.59 -37.63 22.82
CA VAL A 276 -7.96 -37.08 24.14
C VAL A 276 -9.44 -36.70 24.27
N HIS A 277 -10.19 -36.59 23.15
CA HIS A 277 -11.59 -36.25 23.13
C HIS A 277 -12.38 -37.03 22.09
N TYR A 278 -13.65 -37.27 22.39
CA TYR A 278 -14.62 -37.79 21.42
C TYR A 278 -15.12 -36.71 20.50
N THR A 279 -15.71 -37.11 19.37
CA THR A 279 -16.32 -36.16 18.41
C THR A 279 -17.50 -35.42 19.03
N LEU A 280 -18.29 -36.06 19.87
CA LEU A 280 -19.38 -35.40 20.61
C LEU A 280 -18.89 -34.35 21.61
N ASP A 281 -17.68 -34.53 22.21
CA ASP A 281 -17.10 -33.53 23.11
C ASP A 281 -16.78 -32.23 22.38
N ILE A 282 -16.31 -32.35 21.12
CA ILE A 282 -15.98 -31.22 20.24
C ILE A 282 -17.26 -30.51 19.77
N MET A 283 -18.28 -31.30 19.37
CA MET A 283 -19.58 -30.77 18.94
C MET A 283 -20.26 -30.01 20.08
N GLY A 284 -20.29 -30.56 21.28
CA GLY A 284 -20.87 -29.93 22.48
C GLY A 284 -20.15 -28.62 22.82
N ALA A 285 -18.81 -28.62 22.78
CA ALA A 285 -18.03 -27.41 22.98
C ALA A 285 -18.34 -26.31 21.96
N ARG A 286 -18.48 -26.68 20.67
CA ARG A 286 -18.88 -25.75 19.60
C ARG A 286 -20.24 -25.13 19.87
N ILE A 287 -21.24 -25.92 20.19
CA ILE A 287 -22.61 -25.45 20.43
C ILE A 287 -22.63 -24.43 21.58
N MET A 288 -22.10 -24.82 22.76
CA MET A 288 -22.06 -23.95 23.95
C MET A 288 -21.31 -22.64 23.67
N THR A 289 -20.15 -22.73 23.05
CA THR A 289 -19.32 -21.55 22.76
C THR A 289 -20.00 -20.59 21.79
N THR A 290 -20.62 -21.13 20.72
CA THR A 290 -21.36 -20.32 19.75
C THR A 290 -22.53 -19.58 20.40
N TYR A 291 -23.30 -20.25 21.28
CA TYR A 291 -24.35 -19.64 22.08
C TYR A 291 -23.80 -18.53 22.99
N ALA A 292 -22.80 -18.84 23.82
CA ALA A 292 -22.25 -17.88 24.80
C ALA A 292 -21.71 -16.62 24.12
N VAL A 293 -20.97 -16.77 23.00
CA VAL A 293 -20.46 -15.62 22.23
C VAL A 293 -21.61 -14.79 21.64
N ALA A 294 -22.64 -15.43 21.09
CA ALA A 294 -23.82 -14.71 20.58
C ALA A 294 -24.55 -13.93 21.70
N GLN A 295 -24.72 -14.51 22.88
CA GLN A 295 -25.35 -13.83 24.03
C GLN A 295 -24.55 -12.62 24.49
N MET A 296 -23.23 -12.76 24.61
CA MET A 296 -22.32 -11.64 24.93
C MET A 296 -22.42 -10.53 23.89
N LEU A 297 -22.34 -10.86 22.61
CA LEU A 297 -22.43 -9.86 21.53
C LEU A 297 -23.83 -9.21 21.41
N ASN A 298 -24.88 -9.84 21.91
CA ASN A 298 -26.20 -9.24 22.05
C ASN A 298 -26.37 -8.39 23.33
N ASN A 299 -25.31 -8.26 24.14
CA ASN A 299 -25.35 -7.58 25.44
C ASN A 299 -26.43 -8.15 26.38
N ASN A 300 -26.59 -9.49 26.39
CA ASN A 300 -27.49 -10.12 27.30
C ASN A 300 -27.17 -9.72 28.76
N PRO A 301 -28.11 -9.19 29.54
CA PRO A 301 -27.88 -8.71 30.91
C PRO A 301 -27.20 -9.73 31.82
N ASP A 302 -27.44 -11.03 31.59
CA ASP A 302 -26.83 -12.10 32.38
C ASP A 302 -25.32 -12.24 32.18
N TYR A 303 -24.77 -11.67 31.08
CA TYR A 303 -23.31 -11.68 30.73
C TYR A 303 -22.63 -10.35 30.98
N THR A 304 -23.41 -9.26 31.14
CA THR A 304 -22.86 -7.90 31.25
C THR A 304 -22.76 -7.45 32.72
N ASN A 305 -21.72 -6.70 33.06
CA ASN A 305 -21.42 -6.20 34.42
C ASN A 305 -21.39 -7.33 35.49
N GLN A 306 -20.99 -8.54 35.08
CA GLN A 306 -20.87 -9.67 36.00
C GLN A 306 -19.46 -9.75 36.59
N GLU A 307 -19.38 -10.12 37.87
CA GLU A 307 -18.14 -10.53 38.49
C GLU A 307 -17.88 -12.01 38.20
N ILE A 308 -16.84 -12.33 37.46
CA ILE A 308 -16.47 -13.68 37.05
C ILE A 308 -15.06 -14.04 37.52
N LYS A 309 -14.79 -15.34 37.64
CA LYS A 309 -13.45 -15.84 37.85
C LYS A 309 -12.71 -15.93 36.52
N GLY A 310 -11.64 -15.17 36.36
CA GLY A 310 -10.76 -15.26 35.20
C GLY A 310 -10.03 -16.60 35.15
N MET A 311 -9.67 -17.04 33.94
CA MET A 311 -8.95 -18.32 33.74
C MET A 311 -7.68 -18.45 34.56
N LEU A 312 -7.01 -17.36 34.92
CA LEU A 312 -5.82 -17.34 35.79
C LEU A 312 -6.17 -17.22 37.30
N GLY A 313 -7.45 -17.35 37.67
CA GLY A 313 -7.90 -17.34 39.04
C GLY A 313 -8.17 -15.96 39.65
N ASN A 314 -7.92 -14.87 38.93
CA ASN A 314 -8.24 -13.50 39.33
C ASN A 314 -9.74 -13.21 39.17
N SER A 315 -10.27 -12.25 39.94
CA SER A 315 -11.62 -11.71 39.71
C SER A 315 -11.59 -10.69 38.58
N ILE A 316 -12.55 -10.77 37.66
CA ILE A 316 -12.76 -9.85 36.54
C ILE A 316 -14.23 -9.43 36.51
N THR A 317 -14.47 -8.13 36.23
CA THR A 317 -15.82 -7.63 35.96
C THR A 317 -16.01 -7.52 34.44
N THR A 318 -17.06 -8.15 33.91
CA THR A 318 -17.35 -8.08 32.48
C THR A 318 -17.81 -6.68 32.07
N THR A 319 -17.61 -6.35 30.80
CA THR A 319 -18.05 -5.07 30.23
C THR A 319 -19.58 -4.91 30.33
N GLY A 320 -20.05 -3.66 30.43
CA GLY A 320 -21.48 -3.35 30.28
C GLY A 320 -21.97 -3.39 28.84
N ASN A 321 -21.05 -3.44 27.85
CA ASN A 321 -21.39 -3.47 26.42
C ASN A 321 -20.30 -4.17 25.61
N PHE A 322 -20.54 -5.43 25.24
CA PHE A 322 -19.63 -6.23 24.43
C PHE A 322 -19.54 -5.75 22.97
N GLN A 323 -20.60 -5.14 22.41
CA GLN A 323 -20.54 -4.61 21.05
C GLN A 323 -19.56 -3.43 20.95
N THR A 324 -19.57 -2.52 21.95
CA THR A 324 -18.61 -1.42 22.03
C THR A 324 -17.21 -1.96 22.21
N LEU A 325 -17.01 -2.92 23.12
CA LEU A 325 -15.70 -3.53 23.35
C LEU A 325 -15.16 -4.23 22.09
N LEU A 326 -16.02 -4.94 21.36
CA LEU A 326 -15.66 -5.56 20.08
C LEU A 326 -15.26 -4.51 19.03
N ALA A 327 -16.05 -3.41 18.90
CA ALA A 327 -15.75 -2.35 17.94
C ALA A 327 -14.40 -1.68 18.22
N ASP A 328 -14.07 -1.43 19.49
CA ASP A 328 -12.78 -0.87 19.90
C ASP A 328 -11.62 -1.86 19.61
N ALA A 329 -11.80 -3.12 19.96
CA ALA A 329 -10.81 -4.17 19.69
C ALA A 329 -10.60 -4.40 18.18
N GLN A 330 -11.68 -4.38 17.40
CA GLN A 330 -11.64 -4.47 15.94
C GLN A 330 -10.84 -3.31 15.33
N LYS A 331 -11.15 -2.07 15.76
CA LYS A 331 -10.43 -0.88 15.30
C LYS A 331 -8.94 -0.97 15.57
N ASP A 332 -8.57 -1.38 16.78
CA ASP A 332 -7.17 -1.47 17.22
C ASP A 332 -6.41 -2.55 16.44
N LEU A 333 -7.00 -3.75 16.29
CA LEU A 333 -6.39 -4.84 15.52
C LEU A 333 -6.22 -4.45 14.04
N ARG A 334 -7.28 -3.92 13.40
CA ARG A 334 -7.24 -3.52 11.99
C ARG A 334 -6.20 -2.43 11.75
N SER A 335 -6.14 -1.41 12.61
CA SER A 335 -5.11 -0.36 12.51
C SER A 335 -3.69 -0.91 12.61
N MET A 336 -3.45 -1.88 13.50
CA MET A 336 -2.14 -2.55 13.63
C MET A 336 -1.79 -3.33 12.36
N LEU A 337 -2.75 -4.09 11.81
CA LEU A 337 -2.54 -4.89 10.59
C LEU A 337 -2.29 -3.99 9.38
N GLU A 338 -3.08 -2.93 9.18
CA GLU A 338 -2.94 -2.00 8.06
C GLU A 338 -1.59 -1.25 8.10
N GLN A 339 -1.17 -0.79 9.28
CA GLN A 339 0.14 -0.16 9.47
C GLN A 339 1.29 -1.11 9.15
N GLY A 340 1.22 -2.37 9.63
CA GLY A 340 2.24 -3.37 9.37
C GLY A 340 2.26 -3.85 7.91
N CYS A 341 1.09 -4.01 7.29
CA CYS A 341 0.95 -4.34 5.88
C CYS A 341 1.34 -3.17 4.95
N GLN A 342 1.22 -1.92 5.41
CA GLN A 342 1.31 -0.70 4.60
C GLN A 342 0.26 -0.63 3.47
N MET A 343 -0.88 -1.24 3.67
CA MET A 343 -2.00 -1.29 2.73
C MET A 343 -3.30 -1.62 3.47
N SER A 344 -4.45 -1.52 2.79
CA SER A 344 -5.75 -1.90 3.35
C SER A 344 -5.79 -3.39 3.73
N ILE A 345 -6.70 -3.77 4.66
CA ILE A 345 -6.95 -5.18 5.00
C ILE A 345 -7.32 -6.00 3.75
N ALA A 346 -8.16 -5.42 2.88
CA ALA A 346 -8.60 -6.09 1.65
C ALA A 346 -7.41 -6.42 0.70
N ASP A 347 -6.42 -5.53 0.60
CA ASP A 347 -5.23 -5.76 -0.21
C ASP A 347 -4.21 -6.65 0.51
N CYS A 348 -4.08 -6.51 1.82
CA CYS A 348 -3.20 -7.36 2.61
C CYS A 348 -3.66 -8.84 2.57
N LYS A 349 -4.97 -9.10 2.57
CA LYS A 349 -5.55 -10.44 2.35
C LYS A 349 -5.04 -11.09 1.05
N LYS A 350 -4.91 -10.32 -0.02
CA LYS A 350 -4.42 -10.81 -1.34
C LYS A 350 -2.95 -11.28 -1.32
N THR A 351 -2.19 -10.97 -0.27
CA THR A 351 -0.81 -11.46 -0.11
C THR A 351 -0.74 -12.94 0.31
N ALA A 352 -1.83 -13.50 0.80
CA ALA A 352 -1.93 -14.93 1.06
C ALA A 352 -2.02 -15.70 -0.27
N PRO A 353 -1.48 -16.93 -0.34
CA PRO A 353 -1.65 -17.77 -1.50
C PRO A 353 -3.15 -17.96 -1.83
N LYS A 354 -3.52 -17.73 -3.08
CA LYS A 354 -4.92 -17.94 -3.53
C LYS A 354 -5.20 -19.45 -3.52
N LYS A 355 -6.16 -19.89 -2.73
CA LYS A 355 -6.62 -21.30 -2.73
C LYS A 355 -7.29 -21.63 -4.06
N SER A 356 -6.99 -22.79 -4.62
CA SER A 356 -7.72 -23.32 -5.79
C SER A 356 -9.19 -23.61 -5.45
N LYS A 357 -10.02 -23.83 -6.46
CA LYS A 357 -11.44 -24.21 -6.28
C LYS A 357 -11.53 -25.56 -5.51
N GLU A 358 -10.64 -26.50 -5.82
CA GLU A 358 -10.55 -27.80 -5.17
C GLU A 358 -10.12 -27.70 -3.70
N GLU A 359 -9.14 -26.84 -3.39
CA GLU A 359 -8.70 -26.61 -2.00
C GLU A 359 -9.82 -25.98 -1.15
N ARG A 360 -10.57 -25.02 -1.70
CA ARG A 360 -11.73 -24.43 -0.99
C ARG A 360 -12.85 -25.44 -0.79
N ALA A 361 -13.14 -26.23 -1.81
CA ALA A 361 -14.15 -27.27 -1.73
C ALA A 361 -13.80 -28.32 -0.67
N LYS A 362 -12.52 -28.72 -0.59
CA LYS A 362 -12.04 -29.62 0.46
C LYS A 362 -12.15 -28.99 1.85
N GLU A 363 -11.71 -27.77 2.04
CA GLU A 363 -11.80 -27.07 3.32
C GLU A 363 -13.24 -26.94 3.80
N ARG A 364 -14.16 -26.58 2.89
CA ARG A 364 -15.59 -26.56 3.16
C ARG A 364 -16.11 -27.93 3.58
N GLN A 365 -15.75 -28.97 2.86
CA GLN A 365 -16.19 -30.34 3.17
C GLN A 365 -15.65 -30.81 4.50
N ASP A 366 -14.37 -30.57 4.80
CA ASP A 366 -13.76 -30.88 6.11
C ASP A 366 -14.49 -30.15 7.26
N TYR A 367 -14.90 -28.89 7.05
CA TYR A 367 -15.71 -28.16 8.03
C TYR A 367 -17.09 -28.77 8.23
N LEU A 368 -17.80 -29.07 7.12
CA LEU A 368 -19.15 -29.69 7.15
C LEU A 368 -19.13 -31.06 7.83
N ASP A 369 -18.16 -31.90 7.48
CA ASP A 369 -18.00 -33.22 8.09
C ASP A 369 -17.81 -33.13 9.61
N ARG A 370 -17.10 -32.12 10.09
CA ARG A 370 -16.85 -31.90 11.52
C ARG A 370 -18.04 -31.27 12.26
N LEU A 371 -19.09 -30.82 11.57
CA LEU A 371 -20.32 -30.40 12.25
C LEU A 371 -21.05 -31.55 12.89
N THR A 372 -20.98 -32.75 12.30
CA THR A 372 -21.66 -33.98 12.75
C THR A 372 -20.73 -35.19 12.89
N TYR A 373 -19.49 -35.09 12.35
CA TYR A 373 -18.51 -36.18 12.21
C TYR A 373 -19.04 -37.42 11.50
N GLY A 374 -20.13 -37.28 10.71
CA GLY A 374 -20.78 -38.38 10.04
C GLY A 374 -21.46 -39.38 10.98
N LEU A 375 -21.75 -38.99 12.23
CA LEU A 375 -22.56 -39.80 13.14
C LEU A 375 -23.99 -39.91 12.60
N ASP A 376 -24.58 -41.07 12.70
CA ASP A 376 -25.95 -41.28 12.25
C ASP A 376 -26.93 -40.30 12.96
N PRO A 377 -28.00 -39.85 12.28
CA PRO A 377 -29.03 -39.06 12.93
C PRO A 377 -29.79 -39.88 13.98
N ILE A 378 -30.22 -39.19 15.04
CA ILE A 378 -31.02 -39.79 16.12
C ILE A 378 -32.50 -39.35 16.04
N GLY A 379 -32.80 -38.26 15.35
CA GLY A 379 -34.11 -37.66 15.18
C GLY A 379 -34.53 -37.51 13.72
N ASP A 380 -35.62 -36.76 13.50
CA ASP A 380 -36.14 -36.42 12.16
C ASP A 380 -35.17 -35.41 11.47
N THR A 381 -34.70 -35.79 10.30
CA THR A 381 -33.76 -34.97 9.51
C THR A 381 -34.47 -33.96 8.60
N THR A 382 -35.77 -33.95 8.54
CA THR A 382 -36.58 -33.16 7.61
C THR A 382 -37.24 -31.92 8.24
N LEU A 383 -36.93 -31.64 9.52
CA LEU A 383 -37.51 -30.48 10.19
C LEU A 383 -36.98 -29.19 9.61
N GLU A 384 -37.87 -28.21 9.44
CA GLU A 384 -37.52 -26.89 8.95
C GLU A 384 -36.36 -26.25 9.77
N ALA A 385 -35.59 -25.43 9.11
CA ALA A 385 -34.50 -24.70 9.74
C ALA A 385 -35.08 -23.56 10.62
N VAL A 386 -34.84 -23.65 11.92
CA VAL A 386 -35.18 -22.59 12.88
C VAL A 386 -33.91 -21.90 13.35
N VAL A 387 -33.77 -20.62 12.99
CA VAL A 387 -32.64 -19.82 13.44
C VAL A 387 -32.84 -19.39 14.89
N PRO A 388 -31.89 -19.68 15.80
CA PRO A 388 -31.98 -19.24 17.17
C PRO A 388 -32.13 -17.72 17.29
N GLU A 389 -32.87 -17.25 18.31
CA GLU A 389 -32.94 -15.81 18.54
C GLU A 389 -31.54 -15.23 18.92
N GLY A 390 -31.16 -14.13 18.28
CA GLY A 390 -29.88 -13.47 18.51
C GLY A 390 -28.69 -14.08 17.77
N ALA A 391 -28.83 -15.23 17.08
CA ALA A 391 -27.74 -15.85 16.35
C ALA A 391 -27.17 -14.96 15.19
N GLU A 392 -28.05 -14.09 14.65
CA GLU A 392 -27.67 -13.19 13.54
C GLU A 392 -26.55 -12.18 13.88
N VAL A 393 -26.26 -11.98 15.17
CA VAL A 393 -25.15 -11.13 15.61
C VAL A 393 -23.80 -11.74 15.22
N LEU A 394 -23.72 -13.07 15.15
CA LEU A 394 -22.50 -13.80 14.81
C LEU A 394 -21.96 -13.45 13.40
N ILE A 395 -22.81 -13.01 12.49
CA ILE A 395 -22.44 -12.60 11.13
C ILE A 395 -22.69 -11.10 10.87
N ALA A 396 -22.89 -10.31 11.93
CA ALA A 396 -23.17 -8.88 11.79
C ALA A 396 -22.00 -8.08 11.20
N THR A 397 -20.78 -8.37 11.61
CA THR A 397 -19.59 -7.73 11.06
C THR A 397 -19.22 -8.24 9.66
N ARG A 398 -19.61 -9.48 9.32
CA ARG A 398 -19.45 -10.08 7.99
C ARG A 398 -20.37 -9.44 6.95
N TYR A 399 -21.57 -9.03 7.37
CA TYR A 399 -22.57 -8.39 6.50
C TYR A 399 -23.05 -7.06 7.10
N PRO A 400 -22.19 -6.04 7.17
CA PRO A 400 -22.55 -4.75 7.77
C PRO A 400 -23.62 -4.00 6.97
N TYR A 401 -23.79 -4.34 5.70
CA TYR A 401 -24.76 -3.76 4.76
C TYR A 401 -26.11 -4.50 4.69
N LEU A 402 -26.27 -5.62 5.41
CA LEU A 402 -27.53 -6.37 5.51
C LEU A 402 -28.21 -6.10 6.86
N ASP A 403 -29.53 -6.08 6.86
CA ASP A 403 -30.30 -5.95 8.08
C ASP A 403 -30.37 -7.25 8.88
N LYS A 404 -31.01 -7.17 10.07
CA LYS A 404 -31.17 -8.32 10.99
C LYS A 404 -31.92 -9.49 10.32
N ALA A 405 -32.98 -9.19 9.57
CA ALA A 405 -33.82 -10.23 8.94
C ALA A 405 -33.04 -10.94 7.81
N GLN A 406 -32.30 -10.19 7.01
CA GLN A 406 -31.47 -10.74 5.94
C GLN A 406 -30.34 -11.63 6.49
N ARG A 407 -29.69 -11.24 7.58
CA ARG A 407 -28.69 -12.10 8.23
C ARG A 407 -29.30 -13.37 8.81
N ARG A 408 -30.50 -13.29 9.38
CA ARG A 408 -31.23 -14.50 9.81
C ARG A 408 -31.54 -15.43 8.65
N GLU A 409 -31.93 -14.88 7.50
CA GLU A 409 -32.20 -15.67 6.30
C GLU A 409 -30.94 -16.35 5.76
N ILE A 410 -29.77 -15.68 5.76
CA ILE A 410 -28.51 -16.32 5.46
C ILE A 410 -28.26 -17.53 6.37
N LEU A 411 -28.39 -17.34 7.69
CA LEU A 411 -28.23 -18.44 8.64
C LEU A 411 -29.24 -19.57 8.35
N ARG A 412 -30.52 -19.25 8.11
CA ARG A 412 -31.57 -20.23 7.84
C ARG A 412 -31.24 -21.10 6.61
N THR A 413 -30.83 -20.46 5.52
CA THR A 413 -30.58 -21.13 4.22
C THR A 413 -29.28 -21.91 4.17
N THR A 414 -28.42 -21.75 5.19
CA THR A 414 -27.13 -22.43 5.29
C THR A 414 -27.03 -23.44 6.43
N MET A 415 -28.07 -23.56 7.28
CA MET A 415 -28.13 -24.57 8.35
C MET A 415 -27.98 -25.98 7.81
N ILE A 416 -27.38 -26.88 8.60
CA ILE A 416 -27.39 -28.32 8.32
C ILE A 416 -28.74 -28.95 8.63
N GLU A 417 -28.99 -30.18 8.17
CA GLU A 417 -30.17 -30.96 8.44
C GLU A 417 -30.41 -31.14 9.95
N SER A 418 -31.63 -31.33 10.33
CA SER A 418 -32.04 -31.60 11.72
C SER A 418 -31.74 -33.03 12.15
N GLY A 419 -32.01 -33.33 13.43
CA GLY A 419 -32.02 -34.71 13.96
C GLY A 419 -30.66 -35.31 14.25
N HIS A 420 -29.54 -34.58 14.11
CA HIS A 420 -28.20 -35.05 14.49
C HIS A 420 -28.08 -35.15 16.02
N ALA A 421 -27.10 -35.89 16.49
CA ALA A 421 -26.75 -35.95 17.90
C ALA A 421 -26.48 -34.54 18.45
N LEU A 422 -27.04 -34.23 19.64
CA LEU A 422 -27.03 -32.90 20.29
C LEU A 422 -27.90 -31.83 19.61
N ASP A 423 -28.72 -32.15 18.59
CA ASP A 423 -29.72 -31.24 18.10
C ASP A 423 -30.95 -31.27 19.05
N ASP A 424 -31.10 -30.22 19.86
CA ASP A 424 -32.18 -30.06 20.82
C ASP A 424 -33.43 -29.36 20.26
N GLY A 425 -33.40 -29.05 18.95
CA GLY A 425 -34.46 -28.30 18.25
C GLY A 425 -34.37 -26.78 18.40
N SER A 426 -33.45 -26.24 19.21
CA SER A 426 -33.23 -24.79 19.34
C SER A 426 -32.56 -24.16 18.11
N GLY A 427 -31.89 -25.01 17.29
CA GLY A 427 -31.16 -24.61 16.09
C GLY A 427 -29.67 -24.29 16.31
N TRP A 428 -29.20 -24.13 17.56
CA TRP A 428 -27.76 -23.82 17.81
C TRP A 428 -26.82 -24.91 17.28
N ALA A 429 -27.19 -26.18 17.38
CA ALA A 429 -26.44 -27.32 16.88
C ALA A 429 -26.30 -27.32 15.34
N ARG A 430 -27.30 -26.75 14.66
CA ARG A 430 -27.44 -26.75 13.20
C ARG A 430 -26.73 -25.59 12.49
N LEU A 431 -26.19 -24.58 13.22
CA LEU A 431 -25.55 -23.43 12.65
C LEU A 431 -24.28 -23.83 11.90
N ASN A 432 -24.22 -23.43 10.62
CA ASN A 432 -23.09 -23.59 9.73
C ASN A 432 -22.52 -22.21 9.40
N LEU A 433 -21.61 -21.72 10.25
CA LEU A 433 -21.04 -20.37 10.13
C LEU A 433 -20.04 -20.23 8.97
N TYR A 434 -19.48 -21.33 8.48
CA TYR A 434 -18.62 -21.32 7.29
C TYR A 434 -19.41 -20.95 6.03
N ASP A 435 -20.48 -21.70 5.74
CA ASP A 435 -21.34 -21.39 4.59
C ASP A 435 -22.10 -20.08 4.80
N ALA A 436 -22.53 -19.78 6.03
CA ALA A 436 -23.17 -18.50 6.34
C ALA A 436 -22.28 -17.30 6.04
N ALA A 437 -20.95 -17.44 6.13
CA ALA A 437 -20.01 -16.40 5.73
C ALA A 437 -19.82 -16.27 4.21
N GLY A 438 -20.22 -17.27 3.43
CA GLY A 438 -20.16 -17.29 1.96
C GLY A 438 -21.38 -16.71 1.25
N GLY A 439 -22.36 -16.16 1.97
CA GLY A 439 -23.61 -15.61 1.41
C GLY A 439 -24.83 -16.49 1.68
N TYR A 440 -25.88 -16.25 0.93
CA TYR A 440 -27.10 -17.07 0.99
C TYR A 440 -26.82 -18.50 0.48
N GLY A 441 -27.46 -19.49 1.07
CA GLY A 441 -27.55 -20.84 0.52
C GLY A 441 -28.66 -20.95 -0.54
N SER A 442 -29.78 -20.23 -0.33
CA SER A 442 -30.85 -20.11 -1.32
C SER A 442 -31.58 -18.76 -1.22
N LEU A 443 -32.15 -18.30 -2.36
CA LEU A 443 -33.05 -17.15 -2.43
C LEU A 443 -34.47 -17.70 -2.56
N GLU A 444 -35.22 -17.74 -1.44
CA GLU A 444 -36.62 -18.21 -1.42
C GLU A 444 -37.59 -17.04 -1.61
N SER A 445 -37.11 -15.82 -1.40
CA SER A 445 -37.81 -14.56 -1.64
C SER A 445 -36.86 -13.56 -2.28
N ASP A 446 -37.38 -12.41 -2.72
CA ASP A 446 -36.58 -11.35 -3.31
C ASP A 446 -35.63 -10.73 -2.29
N VAL A 447 -34.37 -10.61 -2.65
CA VAL A 447 -33.30 -10.06 -1.81
C VAL A 447 -32.76 -8.77 -2.40
N VAL A 448 -32.68 -7.74 -1.57
CA VAL A 448 -32.08 -6.44 -1.92
C VAL A 448 -30.78 -6.25 -1.13
N VAL A 449 -29.67 -6.08 -1.83
CA VAL A 449 -28.35 -5.81 -1.26
C VAL A 449 -27.94 -4.37 -1.54
N ASN A 450 -27.89 -3.54 -0.49
CA ASN A 450 -27.56 -2.13 -0.61
C ASN A 450 -26.22 -1.83 0.07
N MET A 451 -25.15 -1.65 -0.72
CA MET A 451 -23.77 -1.43 -0.26
C MET A 451 -23.35 0.01 -0.47
N ASP A 452 -22.84 0.66 0.59
CA ASP A 452 -22.29 2.02 0.53
C ASP A 452 -20.75 2.00 0.61
N ALA A 453 -20.10 2.13 -0.53
CA ALA A 453 -18.64 2.10 -0.64
C ALA A 453 -17.93 3.14 0.24
N SER A 454 -18.61 4.25 0.60
CA SER A 454 -18.03 5.29 1.46
C SER A 454 -17.73 4.82 2.88
N GLN A 455 -18.38 3.73 3.32
CA GLN A 455 -18.15 3.08 4.61
C GLN A 455 -16.90 2.18 4.62
N GLY A 456 -16.31 1.89 3.45
CA GLY A 456 -15.13 1.05 3.32
C GLY A 456 -15.35 -0.43 3.65
N GLY A 457 -14.26 -1.22 3.70
CA GLY A 457 -14.29 -2.65 4.01
C GLY A 457 -15.30 -3.43 3.16
N LEU A 458 -16.07 -4.33 3.80
CA LEU A 458 -17.09 -5.14 3.13
C LEU A 458 -18.28 -4.35 2.57
N ASN A 459 -18.47 -3.07 2.97
CA ASN A 459 -19.44 -2.20 2.30
C ASN A 459 -18.95 -1.72 0.93
N ALA A 460 -17.63 -1.63 0.72
CA ALA A 460 -17.07 -1.22 -0.56
C ALA A 460 -16.92 -2.39 -1.55
N TYR A 461 -16.49 -3.54 -1.05
CA TYR A 461 -16.35 -4.77 -1.84
C TYR A 461 -16.61 -5.98 -0.97
N ASP A 462 -17.47 -6.89 -1.45
CA ASP A 462 -17.70 -8.19 -0.84
C ASP A 462 -17.86 -9.29 -1.88
N GLU A 463 -17.45 -10.53 -1.51
CA GLU A 463 -17.56 -11.74 -2.31
C GLU A 463 -18.51 -12.73 -1.62
N TRP A 464 -19.55 -13.21 -2.36
CA TRP A 464 -20.35 -14.36 -2.00
C TRP A 464 -19.94 -15.56 -2.84
N ASN A 465 -19.45 -16.58 -2.17
CA ASN A 465 -18.87 -17.76 -2.80
C ASN A 465 -19.75 -19.04 -2.67
N ASN A 466 -20.93 -18.92 -2.11
CA ASN A 466 -21.87 -20.03 -2.07
C ASN A 466 -22.53 -20.28 -3.43
N ASP A 467 -22.91 -21.55 -3.66
CA ASP A 467 -23.77 -21.98 -4.78
C ASP A 467 -25.24 -21.68 -4.42
N ILE A 468 -25.70 -20.48 -4.76
CA ILE A 468 -27.02 -19.97 -4.35
C ILE A 468 -28.12 -20.63 -5.19
N LYS A 469 -29.12 -21.23 -4.52
CA LYS A 469 -30.29 -21.90 -5.14
C LYS A 469 -31.54 -21.01 -4.97
N GLY A 470 -32.69 -21.52 -5.47
CA GLY A 470 -33.98 -20.92 -5.20
C GLY A 470 -34.66 -20.26 -6.39
N THR A 471 -35.78 -19.56 -6.10
CA THR A 471 -36.62 -18.89 -7.11
C THR A 471 -36.75 -17.38 -6.89
N GLY A 472 -36.22 -16.87 -5.79
CA GLY A 472 -36.19 -15.43 -5.47
C GLY A 472 -35.24 -14.67 -6.40
N SER A 473 -35.45 -13.35 -6.47
CA SER A 473 -34.61 -12.42 -7.24
C SER A 473 -33.51 -11.78 -6.37
N LEU A 474 -32.46 -11.28 -7.02
CA LEU A 474 -31.40 -10.51 -6.38
C LEU A 474 -31.33 -9.10 -6.97
N GLU A 475 -31.47 -8.07 -6.15
CA GLU A 475 -31.23 -6.68 -6.56
C GLU A 475 -30.03 -6.10 -5.83
N LYS A 476 -28.96 -5.74 -6.56
CA LYS A 476 -27.76 -5.04 -6.05
C LYS A 476 -27.94 -3.53 -6.20
N LYS A 477 -27.90 -2.82 -5.07
CA LYS A 477 -28.00 -1.35 -4.95
C LYS A 477 -26.78 -0.73 -4.29
N GLY A 478 -26.75 0.61 -4.27
CA GLY A 478 -25.73 1.41 -3.64
C GLY A 478 -24.45 1.47 -4.46
N THR A 479 -23.37 2.01 -3.89
CA THR A 479 -22.14 2.33 -4.60
C THR A 479 -21.05 1.24 -4.52
N GLY A 480 -21.22 0.24 -3.64
CA GLY A 480 -20.25 -0.84 -3.46
C GLY A 480 -20.30 -1.91 -4.56
N VAL A 481 -19.37 -2.82 -4.50
CA VAL A 481 -19.19 -3.95 -5.44
C VAL A 481 -19.55 -5.24 -4.73
N LEU A 482 -20.41 -6.05 -5.36
CA LEU A 482 -20.69 -7.43 -4.95
C LEU A 482 -20.14 -8.38 -6.00
N GLU A 483 -19.38 -9.39 -5.58
CA GLU A 483 -18.94 -10.49 -6.45
C GLU A 483 -19.68 -11.79 -6.09
N LEU A 484 -20.17 -12.50 -7.11
CA LEU A 484 -20.74 -13.84 -7.01
C LEU A 484 -19.75 -14.82 -7.64
N SER A 485 -19.04 -15.59 -6.80
CA SER A 485 -18.01 -16.53 -7.27
C SER A 485 -18.43 -18.00 -7.21
N GLY A 486 -19.57 -18.32 -6.60
CA GLY A 486 -20.18 -19.66 -6.59
C GLY A 486 -20.93 -20.00 -7.87
N ASP A 487 -21.35 -21.26 -7.98
CA ASP A 487 -22.15 -21.78 -9.12
C ASP A 487 -23.65 -21.67 -8.77
N SER A 488 -24.22 -20.47 -8.95
CA SER A 488 -25.58 -20.12 -8.52
C SER A 488 -26.64 -20.59 -9.54
N SER A 489 -27.67 -21.27 -9.05
CA SER A 489 -28.75 -21.83 -9.85
C SER A 489 -30.14 -21.21 -9.59
N TYR A 490 -30.24 -20.13 -8.82
CA TYR A 490 -31.49 -19.43 -8.63
C TYR A 490 -32.03 -18.86 -9.94
N THR A 491 -33.40 -18.84 -10.06
CA THR A 491 -34.07 -18.53 -11.32
C THR A 491 -34.72 -17.14 -11.37
N GLY A 492 -34.86 -16.47 -10.24
CA GLY A 492 -35.36 -15.09 -10.18
C GLY A 492 -34.38 -14.11 -10.86
N LEU A 493 -34.90 -12.97 -11.34
CA LEU A 493 -34.12 -11.98 -12.07
C LEU A 493 -33.01 -11.38 -11.20
N THR A 494 -31.80 -11.28 -11.75
CA THR A 494 -30.71 -10.50 -11.14
C THR A 494 -30.74 -9.07 -11.67
N THR A 495 -30.93 -8.08 -10.79
CA THR A 495 -30.96 -6.65 -11.17
C THR A 495 -29.75 -5.93 -10.56
N VAL A 496 -29.00 -5.19 -11.37
CA VAL A 496 -27.93 -4.31 -10.89
C VAL A 496 -28.43 -2.88 -10.99
N SER A 497 -28.82 -2.28 -9.87
CA SER A 497 -29.42 -0.95 -9.79
C SER A 497 -28.44 0.13 -9.32
N GLY A 498 -27.18 -0.25 -8.99
CA GLY A 498 -26.14 0.72 -8.61
C GLY A 498 -24.85 0.03 -8.18
N GLY A 499 -23.73 0.76 -8.26
CA GLY A 499 -22.40 0.24 -8.05
C GLY A 499 -22.04 -0.83 -9.07
N ALA A 500 -21.46 -1.93 -8.64
CA ALA A 500 -21.09 -3.01 -9.54
C ALA A 500 -21.52 -4.39 -9.04
N LEU A 501 -21.84 -5.28 -9.98
CA LEU A 501 -21.95 -6.72 -9.77
C LEU A 501 -20.91 -7.42 -10.63
N ILE A 502 -20.10 -8.28 -10.01
CA ILE A 502 -19.12 -9.14 -10.68
C ILE A 502 -19.61 -10.59 -10.59
N VAL A 503 -19.57 -11.32 -11.70
CA VAL A 503 -19.84 -12.76 -11.72
C VAL A 503 -18.61 -13.49 -12.20
N SER A 504 -17.89 -14.13 -11.29
CA SER A 504 -16.71 -14.98 -11.59
C SER A 504 -17.05 -16.47 -11.55
N GLY A 505 -18.14 -16.87 -10.89
CA GLY A 505 -18.71 -18.21 -10.93
C GLY A 505 -19.73 -18.38 -12.07
N SER A 506 -20.84 -19.07 -11.80
CA SER A 506 -21.95 -19.20 -12.74
C SER A 506 -23.27 -18.73 -12.16
N LEU A 507 -24.14 -18.19 -13.03
CA LEU A 507 -25.44 -17.65 -12.68
C LEU A 507 -26.47 -18.09 -13.71
N ALA A 508 -27.45 -18.90 -13.27
CA ALA A 508 -28.51 -19.37 -14.17
C ALA A 508 -29.52 -18.27 -14.53
N SER A 509 -29.68 -17.25 -13.69
CA SER A 509 -30.64 -16.17 -13.88
C SER A 509 -30.22 -15.23 -15.01
N ASP A 510 -31.24 -14.55 -15.58
CA ASP A 510 -31.03 -13.41 -16.48
C ASP A 510 -30.58 -12.17 -15.66
N VAL A 511 -29.83 -11.27 -16.33
CA VAL A 511 -29.27 -10.05 -15.69
C VAL A 511 -29.81 -8.80 -16.34
N LEU A 512 -30.38 -7.88 -15.52
CA LEU A 512 -30.79 -6.54 -15.92
C LEU A 512 -29.86 -5.50 -15.27
N VAL A 513 -29.16 -4.70 -16.09
CA VAL A 513 -28.25 -3.65 -15.61
C VAL A 513 -28.92 -2.30 -15.85
N LYS A 514 -29.23 -1.59 -14.76
CA LYS A 514 -29.93 -0.29 -14.78
C LYS A 514 -28.96 0.88 -14.94
N PRO A 515 -29.46 2.08 -15.26
CA PRO A 515 -28.62 3.26 -15.47
C PRO A 515 -27.60 3.51 -14.35
N LEU A 516 -26.37 3.87 -14.71
CA LEU A 516 -25.22 4.15 -13.85
C LEU A 516 -24.65 2.93 -13.10
N ALA A 517 -25.21 1.72 -13.31
CA ALA A 517 -24.70 0.49 -12.74
C ALA A 517 -23.69 -0.19 -13.67
N ILE A 518 -22.82 -1.01 -13.10
CA ILE A 518 -21.76 -1.74 -13.81
C ILE A 518 -21.98 -3.24 -13.63
N PHE A 519 -21.93 -3.99 -14.74
CA PHE A 519 -21.90 -5.43 -14.73
C PHE A 519 -20.60 -5.95 -15.36
N GLN A 520 -19.94 -6.88 -14.70
CA GLN A 520 -18.66 -7.42 -15.15
C GLN A 520 -18.55 -8.89 -14.75
N GLY A 521 -17.69 -9.67 -15.42
CA GLY A 521 -17.38 -11.03 -14.96
C GLY A 521 -16.46 -11.80 -15.89
N SER A 522 -16.04 -12.98 -15.40
CA SER A 522 -15.29 -14.01 -16.13
C SER A 522 -16.03 -15.36 -16.13
N GLY A 523 -17.22 -15.37 -15.53
CA GLY A 523 -18.04 -16.56 -15.38
C GLY A 523 -19.11 -16.75 -16.47
N MET A 524 -20.21 -17.42 -16.10
CA MET A 524 -21.34 -17.69 -17.00
C MET A 524 -22.63 -17.09 -16.45
N VAL A 525 -23.48 -16.53 -17.32
CA VAL A 525 -24.76 -15.95 -16.95
C VAL A 525 -25.85 -16.30 -17.97
N GLY A 526 -27.16 -16.09 -17.60
CA GLY A 526 -28.29 -16.18 -18.53
C GLY A 526 -28.24 -15.13 -19.63
N SER A 527 -29.39 -14.55 -20.01
CA SER A 527 -29.43 -13.38 -20.92
C SER A 527 -29.04 -12.11 -20.14
N VAL A 528 -28.47 -11.12 -20.87
CA VAL A 528 -28.08 -9.85 -20.26
C VAL A 528 -28.73 -8.68 -21.01
N THR A 529 -29.44 -7.82 -20.28
CA THR A 529 -29.97 -6.56 -20.78
C THR A 529 -29.30 -5.39 -20.06
N VAL A 530 -28.67 -4.50 -20.81
CA VAL A 530 -27.96 -3.32 -20.29
C VAL A 530 -28.69 -2.07 -20.76
N GLU A 531 -29.24 -1.30 -19.81
CA GLU A 531 -30.02 -0.09 -20.10
C GLU A 531 -29.15 1.11 -20.37
N LYS A 532 -29.76 2.20 -20.80
CA LYS A 532 -29.07 3.46 -21.13
C LYS A 532 -28.22 3.95 -19.95
N GLU A 533 -27.00 4.41 -20.26
CA GLU A 533 -26.01 4.91 -19.28
C GLU A 533 -25.48 3.83 -18.31
N ALA A 534 -25.83 2.56 -18.49
CA ALA A 534 -25.24 1.45 -17.77
C ALA A 534 -24.01 0.92 -18.50
N ILE A 535 -23.16 0.19 -17.77
CA ILE A 535 -21.90 -0.34 -18.29
C ILE A 535 -21.89 -1.86 -18.17
N ILE A 536 -21.50 -2.53 -19.26
CA ILE A 536 -21.01 -3.91 -19.20
C ILE A 536 -19.51 -3.89 -19.51
N ALA A 537 -18.71 -4.65 -18.74
CA ALA A 537 -17.27 -4.70 -18.91
C ALA A 537 -16.76 -6.15 -19.03
N ASN A 538 -15.70 -6.36 -19.79
CA ASN A 538 -14.97 -7.63 -19.76
C ASN A 538 -14.10 -7.70 -18.50
N SER A 539 -13.60 -8.90 -18.17
CA SER A 539 -12.69 -9.12 -17.04
C SER A 539 -11.28 -9.39 -17.54
N SER A 540 -10.27 -9.05 -16.73
CA SER A 540 -8.88 -9.47 -16.95
C SER A 540 -8.64 -10.95 -16.57
N GLU A 541 -9.55 -11.56 -15.81
CA GLU A 541 -9.41 -12.93 -15.30
C GLU A 541 -9.97 -14.01 -16.24
N GLY A 542 -10.78 -13.62 -17.23
CA GLY A 542 -11.39 -14.55 -18.19
C GLY A 542 -12.53 -13.91 -18.97
N ALA A 543 -13.07 -14.65 -19.94
CA ALA A 543 -14.19 -14.21 -20.76
C ALA A 543 -15.52 -14.41 -20.01
N LEU A 544 -16.38 -13.38 -19.99
CA LEU A 544 -17.77 -13.51 -19.58
C LEU A 544 -18.54 -14.30 -20.64
N THR A 545 -19.22 -15.38 -20.27
CA THR A 545 -20.08 -16.15 -21.16
C THR A 545 -21.55 -15.84 -20.86
N VAL A 546 -22.27 -15.32 -21.87
CA VAL A 546 -23.71 -15.10 -21.84
C VAL A 546 -24.37 -16.28 -22.56
N ASN A 547 -25.08 -17.13 -21.82
CA ASN A 547 -25.73 -18.33 -22.39
C ASN A 547 -26.97 -18.00 -23.23
N GLY A 548 -27.63 -16.87 -22.98
CA GLY A 548 -28.74 -16.33 -23.76
C GLY A 548 -28.32 -15.20 -24.69
N ASP A 549 -29.19 -14.22 -24.86
CA ASP A 549 -28.98 -13.03 -25.68
C ASP A 549 -28.34 -11.88 -24.88
N LEU A 550 -27.61 -10.98 -25.56
CA LEU A 550 -27.09 -9.75 -25.02
C LEU A 550 -27.73 -8.53 -25.71
N SER A 551 -28.36 -7.66 -24.96
CA SER A 551 -28.97 -6.43 -25.44
C SER A 551 -28.34 -5.19 -24.78
N LEU A 552 -27.79 -4.29 -25.60
CA LEU A 552 -27.25 -2.99 -25.12
C LEU A 552 -28.12 -1.87 -25.71
N ASN A 553 -28.85 -1.18 -24.82
CA ASN A 553 -29.79 -0.10 -25.21
C ASN A 553 -29.29 1.25 -24.70
N GLY A 554 -28.51 1.99 -25.48
CA GLY A 554 -27.85 3.23 -25.05
C GLY A 554 -26.79 3.02 -23.99
N ALA A 555 -26.25 1.83 -23.91
CA ALA A 555 -25.30 1.34 -22.90
C ALA A 555 -23.84 1.40 -23.39
N THR A 556 -22.90 1.35 -22.45
CA THR A 556 -21.47 1.31 -22.76
C THR A 556 -20.91 -0.11 -22.56
N TYR A 557 -20.24 -0.63 -23.59
CA TYR A 557 -19.34 -1.76 -23.44
C TYR A 557 -17.93 -1.24 -23.18
N LEU A 558 -17.45 -1.43 -21.95
CA LEU A 558 -16.10 -1.06 -21.53
C LEU A 558 -15.17 -2.25 -21.73
N VAL A 559 -14.24 -2.11 -22.68
CA VAL A 559 -13.27 -3.17 -23.00
C VAL A 559 -11.92 -2.84 -22.37
N THR A 560 -11.48 -3.68 -21.46
CA THR A 560 -10.10 -3.66 -20.95
C THR A 560 -9.26 -4.63 -21.76
N VAL A 561 -8.17 -4.14 -22.36
CA VAL A 561 -7.24 -4.93 -23.16
C VAL A 561 -5.88 -5.03 -22.46
N ASN A 562 -5.35 -6.25 -22.34
CA ASN A 562 -4.06 -6.54 -21.73
C ASN A 562 -3.20 -7.39 -22.67
N ALA A 563 -1.89 -7.16 -22.67
CA ALA A 563 -0.97 -8.03 -23.40
C ALA A 563 -0.79 -9.37 -22.64
N PRO A 564 -0.70 -10.52 -23.35
CA PRO A 564 -0.41 -11.80 -22.72
C PRO A 564 0.89 -11.74 -21.91
N GLU A 565 0.92 -12.34 -20.71
CA GLU A 565 2.11 -12.33 -19.82
C GLU A 565 3.41 -12.81 -20.49
N ASN A 566 3.32 -13.68 -21.49
CA ASN A 566 4.46 -14.25 -22.25
C ASN A 566 4.90 -13.40 -23.46
N SER A 567 4.35 -12.21 -23.67
CA SER A 567 4.67 -11.37 -24.84
C SER A 567 5.88 -10.45 -24.66
N ARG A 568 6.43 -10.32 -23.45
CA ARG A 568 7.65 -9.53 -23.19
C ARG A 568 8.87 -10.21 -23.84
N GLY A 569 9.46 -9.55 -24.83
CA GLY A 569 10.73 -9.96 -25.46
C GLY A 569 10.60 -10.78 -26.75
N LYS A 570 9.40 -11.00 -27.31
CA LYS A 570 9.20 -11.63 -28.62
C LYS A 570 9.05 -10.58 -29.73
N SER A 571 9.59 -10.87 -30.93
CA SER A 571 9.39 -10.03 -32.12
C SER A 571 7.91 -10.02 -32.52
N THR A 572 7.45 -8.94 -33.17
CA THR A 572 6.06 -8.73 -33.60
C THR A 572 5.54 -9.83 -34.54
N GLU A 573 6.42 -10.56 -35.23
CA GLU A 573 6.06 -11.65 -36.15
C GLU A 573 5.76 -13.00 -35.46
N ASP A 574 6.23 -13.19 -34.22
CA ASP A 574 6.10 -14.45 -33.45
C ASP A 574 4.97 -14.40 -32.40
N ARG A 575 4.19 -13.33 -32.36
CA ARG A 575 3.11 -13.13 -31.39
C ARG A 575 1.81 -13.71 -31.95
N THR A 576 1.58 -14.99 -31.72
CA THR A 576 0.25 -15.57 -31.90
C THR A 576 -0.70 -14.93 -30.87
N VAL A 577 -1.71 -14.23 -31.38
CA VAL A 577 -2.78 -13.64 -30.56
C VAL A 577 -3.46 -14.75 -29.77
N THR A 578 -3.20 -14.81 -28.49
CA THR A 578 -3.98 -15.61 -27.55
C THR A 578 -5.07 -14.73 -26.99
N ASN A 579 -6.29 -14.93 -27.48
CA ASN A 579 -7.60 -14.52 -26.99
C ASN A 579 -7.62 -13.28 -26.10
N SER A 580 -8.13 -12.19 -26.66
CA SER A 580 -8.77 -11.18 -25.84
C SER A 580 -9.82 -11.90 -24.99
N GLN A 581 -9.87 -11.56 -23.70
CA GLN A 581 -10.88 -12.05 -22.77
C GLN A 581 -12.19 -11.27 -23.03
N GLY A 582 -12.69 -11.33 -24.25
CA GLY A 582 -13.93 -10.68 -24.67
C GLY A 582 -15.17 -11.38 -24.14
N ILE A 583 -16.35 -10.80 -24.41
CA ILE A 583 -17.62 -11.41 -24.04
C ILE A 583 -17.99 -12.48 -25.09
N ILE A 584 -18.36 -13.65 -24.64
CA ILE A 584 -18.84 -14.78 -25.47
C ILE A 584 -20.35 -14.87 -25.29
N VAL A 585 -21.12 -14.59 -26.34
CA VAL A 585 -22.58 -14.68 -26.31
C VAL A 585 -23.00 -15.90 -27.13
N LYS A 586 -23.66 -16.88 -26.50
CA LYS A 586 -24.16 -18.07 -27.19
C LYS A 586 -25.44 -17.81 -27.98
N GLY A 587 -26.15 -16.73 -27.66
CA GLY A 587 -27.33 -16.21 -28.39
C GLY A 587 -26.95 -15.11 -29.38
N ASN A 588 -27.84 -14.10 -29.52
CA ASN A 588 -27.67 -12.97 -30.39
C ASN A 588 -27.28 -11.71 -29.62
N VAL A 589 -26.64 -10.78 -30.30
CA VAL A 589 -26.33 -9.46 -29.77
C VAL A 589 -27.15 -8.39 -30.48
N LEU A 590 -27.84 -7.56 -29.69
CA LEU A 590 -28.54 -6.37 -30.16
C LEU A 590 -27.84 -5.11 -29.62
N LEU A 591 -27.35 -4.27 -30.55
CA LEU A 591 -26.72 -3.00 -30.25
C LEU A 591 -27.66 -1.87 -30.72
N GLN A 592 -28.23 -1.14 -29.79
CA GLN A 592 -29.07 0.02 -30.05
C GLN A 592 -28.46 1.23 -29.33
N ASP A 593 -27.97 2.20 -30.10
CA ASP A 593 -27.27 3.39 -29.56
C ASP A 593 -26.14 3.05 -28.57
N ALA A 594 -25.49 1.90 -28.80
CA ALA A 594 -24.47 1.37 -27.91
C ALA A 594 -23.10 2.04 -28.11
N THR A 595 -22.39 2.30 -27.04
CA THR A 595 -21.04 2.91 -27.06
C THR A 595 -19.98 1.86 -26.72
N LEU A 596 -18.86 1.88 -27.43
CA LEU A 596 -17.66 1.10 -27.10
C LEU A 596 -16.60 2.05 -26.52
N SER A 597 -16.17 1.79 -25.32
CA SER A 597 -15.07 2.49 -24.64
C SER A 597 -13.93 1.52 -24.36
N VAL A 598 -12.69 1.87 -24.73
CA VAL A 598 -11.54 0.97 -24.66
C VAL A 598 -10.51 1.48 -23.66
N VAL A 599 -10.11 0.63 -22.70
CA VAL A 599 -9.07 0.89 -21.73
C VAL A 599 -7.94 -0.12 -21.91
N ALA A 600 -6.71 0.36 -22.05
CA ALA A 600 -5.50 -0.45 -22.11
C ALA A 600 -4.58 -0.11 -20.92
N SER A 601 -3.85 -1.09 -20.42
CA SER A 601 -2.85 -0.87 -19.38
C SER A 601 -1.76 0.09 -19.85
N GLN A 602 -1.41 1.08 -19.03
CA GLN A 602 -0.44 2.13 -19.37
C GLN A 602 0.93 1.60 -19.80
N ASP A 603 1.35 0.48 -19.22
CA ASP A 603 2.65 -0.17 -19.51
C ASP A 603 2.62 -1.09 -20.73
N GLN A 604 1.45 -1.35 -21.30
CA GLN A 604 1.26 -2.35 -22.36
C GLN A 604 0.66 -1.80 -23.67
N ILE A 605 0.13 -0.58 -23.68
CA ILE A 605 -0.59 -0.03 -24.83
C ILE A 605 0.23 -0.06 -26.13
N GLY A 606 1.53 0.25 -26.06
CA GLY A 606 2.43 0.20 -27.23
C GLY A 606 2.67 -1.24 -27.73
N THR A 607 2.70 -2.22 -26.82
CA THR A 607 2.80 -3.64 -27.18
C THR A 607 1.54 -4.12 -27.90
N LEU A 608 0.38 -3.55 -27.58
CA LEU A 608 -0.92 -3.90 -28.17
C LEU A 608 -1.17 -3.26 -29.54
N MET A 609 -0.35 -2.29 -29.93
CA MET A 609 -0.51 -1.58 -31.20
C MET A 609 -0.43 -2.52 -32.42
N GLY A 610 -1.41 -2.41 -33.31
CA GLY A 610 -1.50 -3.23 -34.51
C GLY A 610 -1.92 -4.69 -34.25
N GLN A 611 -2.13 -5.08 -33.00
CA GLN A 611 -2.59 -6.43 -32.66
C GLN A 611 -4.12 -6.49 -32.70
N LYS A 612 -4.63 -7.47 -33.43
CA LYS A 612 -6.06 -7.75 -33.54
C LYS A 612 -6.54 -8.60 -32.38
N GLN A 613 -7.53 -8.11 -31.64
CA GLN A 613 -8.09 -8.77 -30.45
C GLN A 613 -9.59 -8.95 -30.64
N GLN A 614 -10.09 -10.17 -30.44
CA GLN A 614 -11.52 -10.46 -30.49
C GLN A 614 -12.17 -10.06 -29.15
N ILE A 615 -12.99 -9.02 -29.16
CA ILE A 615 -13.61 -8.45 -27.97
C ILE A 615 -15.05 -8.92 -27.72
N LEU A 616 -15.69 -9.53 -28.75
CA LEU A 616 -17.04 -10.09 -28.61
C LEU A 616 -17.26 -11.17 -29.67
N THR A 617 -17.92 -12.28 -29.30
CA THR A 617 -18.42 -13.30 -30.21
C THR A 617 -19.89 -13.58 -29.93
N ALA A 618 -20.68 -13.89 -31.00
CA ALA A 618 -22.09 -14.20 -30.88
C ALA A 618 -22.56 -15.07 -32.08
N ASN A 619 -23.80 -15.59 -32.01
CA ASN A 619 -24.43 -16.21 -33.18
C ASN A 619 -24.70 -15.18 -34.27
N ASN A 620 -25.21 -14.01 -33.90
CA ASN A 620 -25.44 -12.89 -34.80
C ASN A 620 -25.33 -11.57 -34.04
N ILE A 621 -24.79 -10.52 -34.69
CA ILE A 621 -24.66 -9.16 -34.12
C ILE A 621 -25.42 -8.18 -34.96
N THR A 622 -26.48 -7.60 -34.42
CA THR A 622 -27.32 -6.57 -35.05
C THR A 622 -27.03 -5.19 -34.45
N GLY A 623 -26.91 -4.15 -35.26
CA GLY A 623 -26.54 -2.79 -34.84
C GLY A 623 -25.03 -2.56 -34.84
N ASP A 624 -24.58 -1.38 -34.45
CA ASP A 624 -23.20 -0.95 -34.46
C ASP A 624 -22.86 -0.18 -33.18
N PHE A 625 -21.58 -0.14 -32.80
CA PHE A 625 -21.10 0.70 -31.71
C PHE A 625 -20.72 2.10 -32.23
N THR A 626 -21.02 3.11 -31.42
CA THR A 626 -20.30 4.40 -31.44
C THR A 626 -19.00 4.23 -30.64
N ILE A 627 -17.85 4.53 -31.29
CA ILE A 627 -16.53 4.35 -30.62
C ILE A 627 -16.18 5.63 -29.88
N GLU A 628 -15.95 5.54 -28.59
CA GLU A 628 -15.41 6.62 -27.76
C GLU A 628 -13.89 6.48 -27.65
N ASN A 629 -13.16 7.33 -28.37
CA ASN A 629 -11.71 7.38 -28.28
C ASN A 629 -11.29 8.19 -27.05
N GLN A 630 -10.80 7.53 -26.03
CA GLN A 630 -10.34 8.18 -24.79
C GLN A 630 -8.92 8.73 -24.89
N TYR A 631 -8.06 8.15 -25.73
CA TYR A 631 -6.65 8.49 -25.80
C TYR A 631 -6.37 9.63 -26.79
N LEU A 632 -5.40 10.46 -26.43
CA LEU A 632 -4.99 11.59 -27.29
C LEU A 632 -4.23 11.14 -28.54
N LEU A 633 -3.53 10.02 -28.47
CA LEU A 633 -2.58 9.56 -29.49
C LEU A 633 -2.95 8.20 -30.10
N VAL A 634 -4.03 7.57 -29.64
CA VAL A 634 -4.41 6.21 -30.05
C VAL A 634 -5.87 6.18 -30.45
N ASP A 635 -6.13 5.56 -31.59
CA ASP A 635 -7.48 5.30 -32.08
C ASP A 635 -7.79 3.80 -31.96
N SER A 636 -9.06 3.49 -31.71
CA SER A 636 -9.62 2.15 -31.69
C SER A 636 -10.30 1.84 -33.01
N LEU A 637 -9.78 0.87 -33.76
CA LEU A 637 -10.37 0.38 -35.01
C LEU A 637 -11.16 -0.90 -34.73
N ILE A 638 -12.43 -0.93 -35.11
CA ILE A 638 -13.33 -2.06 -34.96
C ILE A 638 -13.60 -2.69 -36.31
N GLU A 639 -13.34 -3.99 -36.42
CA GLU A 639 -13.76 -4.81 -37.57
C GLU A 639 -14.90 -5.73 -37.13
N LYS A 640 -16.07 -5.57 -37.75
CA LYS A 640 -17.29 -6.32 -37.48
C LYS A 640 -17.50 -7.43 -38.51
N SER A 641 -17.78 -8.61 -38.04
CA SER A 641 -18.37 -9.72 -38.79
C SER A 641 -19.78 -10.03 -38.28
N ASN A 642 -20.47 -10.99 -38.92
CA ASN A 642 -21.79 -11.40 -38.44
C ASN A 642 -21.75 -12.05 -37.04
N SER A 643 -20.61 -12.63 -36.67
CA SER A 643 -20.45 -13.42 -35.45
C SER A 643 -19.33 -12.91 -34.52
N GLY A 644 -18.69 -11.79 -34.82
CA GLY A 644 -17.60 -11.32 -33.99
C GLY A 644 -17.27 -9.84 -34.21
N LEU A 645 -16.66 -9.26 -33.16
CA LEU A 645 -16.07 -7.93 -33.19
C LEU A 645 -14.61 -8.03 -32.78
N ASP A 646 -13.74 -7.51 -33.63
CA ASP A 646 -12.31 -7.45 -33.43
C ASP A 646 -11.88 -6.00 -33.22
N LEU A 647 -11.04 -5.76 -32.24
CA LEU A 647 -10.44 -4.48 -31.90
C LEU A 647 -8.98 -4.45 -32.31
N THR A 648 -8.55 -3.38 -32.94
CA THR A 648 -7.13 -3.08 -33.18
C THR A 648 -6.82 -1.66 -32.69
N LEU A 649 -5.84 -1.49 -31.82
CA LEU A 649 -5.34 -0.16 -31.41
C LEU A 649 -4.33 0.33 -32.44
N THR A 650 -4.49 1.57 -32.89
CA THR A 650 -3.60 2.18 -33.89
C THR A 650 -3.12 3.54 -33.42
N ARG A 651 -1.85 3.88 -33.72
CA ARG A 651 -1.33 5.23 -33.48
C ARG A 651 -2.04 6.19 -34.44
N ASN A 652 -2.73 7.22 -33.91
CA ASN A 652 -3.34 8.24 -34.73
C ASN A 652 -2.31 9.28 -35.25
N GLN A 653 -2.76 10.27 -36.05
CA GLN A 653 -1.87 11.25 -36.66
C GLN A 653 -1.58 12.47 -35.75
N ASN A 654 -2.12 12.54 -34.56
CA ASN A 654 -1.85 13.64 -33.64
C ASN A 654 -0.40 13.59 -33.17
N ALA A 655 0.38 14.63 -33.43
CA ALA A 655 1.73 14.73 -32.88
C ALA A 655 1.69 15.01 -31.37
N LEU A 656 2.49 14.29 -30.59
CA LEU A 656 2.64 14.50 -29.14
C LEU A 656 3.05 15.95 -28.84
N GLY A 657 3.83 16.55 -29.71
CA GLY A 657 4.26 17.94 -29.63
C GLY A 657 3.13 18.97 -29.64
N ASN A 658 1.93 18.62 -30.15
CA ASN A 658 0.77 19.52 -30.13
C ASN A 658 0.30 19.88 -28.72
N TYR A 659 0.66 19.07 -27.74
CA TYR A 659 0.32 19.27 -26.33
C TYR A 659 1.42 19.94 -25.51
N ALA A 660 2.59 20.22 -26.13
CA ALA A 660 3.72 20.86 -25.47
C ALA A 660 3.41 22.32 -25.11
N LEU A 661 3.76 22.74 -23.89
CA LEU A 661 3.54 24.11 -23.41
C LEU A 661 4.56 25.11 -23.96
N ASN A 662 5.74 24.60 -24.36
CA ASN A 662 6.85 25.40 -24.87
C ASN A 662 7.76 24.58 -25.81
N GLN A 663 8.78 25.22 -26.37
CA GLN A 663 9.72 24.56 -27.28
C GLN A 663 10.55 23.45 -26.66
N ASN A 664 10.85 23.49 -25.34
CA ASN A 664 11.53 22.41 -24.66
C ASN A 664 10.64 21.13 -24.60
N GLY A 665 9.35 21.30 -24.27
CA GLY A 665 8.39 20.20 -24.33
C GLY A 665 8.19 19.67 -25.75
N GLN A 666 8.21 20.54 -26.78
CA GLN A 666 8.16 20.15 -28.19
C GLN A 666 9.37 19.26 -28.59
N ALA A 667 10.57 19.62 -28.14
CA ALA A 667 11.78 18.86 -28.41
C ALA A 667 11.76 17.48 -27.73
N VAL A 668 11.26 17.42 -26.49
CA VAL A 668 11.02 16.18 -25.76
C VAL A 668 10.02 15.30 -26.49
N ALA A 669 8.87 15.84 -26.90
CA ALA A 669 7.84 15.12 -27.62
C ALA A 669 8.38 14.48 -28.91
N THR A 670 9.17 15.22 -29.69
CA THR A 670 9.84 14.72 -30.91
C THR A 670 10.79 13.56 -30.61
N ALA A 671 11.55 13.66 -29.51
CA ALA A 671 12.43 12.59 -29.08
C ALA A 671 11.67 11.34 -28.66
N LEU A 672 10.57 11.49 -27.89
CA LEU A 672 9.71 10.39 -27.45
C LEU A 672 9.06 9.67 -28.66
N GLU A 673 8.58 10.41 -29.65
CA GLU A 673 7.97 9.84 -30.86
C GLU A 673 8.93 9.04 -31.75
N SER A 674 10.24 9.21 -31.55
CA SER A 674 11.26 8.40 -32.22
C SER A 674 11.62 7.10 -31.48
N MET A 675 11.06 6.88 -30.27
CA MET A 675 11.26 5.66 -29.50
C MET A 675 10.38 4.53 -30.05
N PRO A 676 10.72 3.25 -29.75
CA PRO A 676 9.82 2.13 -29.99
C PRO A 676 8.49 2.32 -29.26
N LEU A 677 7.39 1.85 -29.86
CA LEU A 677 6.05 1.98 -29.28
C LEU A 677 5.90 1.29 -27.89
N ASP A 678 6.68 0.24 -27.67
CA ASP A 678 6.71 -0.53 -26.41
C ASP A 678 7.70 0.02 -25.37
N SER A 679 8.34 1.15 -25.65
CA SER A 679 9.20 1.84 -24.68
C SER A 679 8.37 2.26 -23.47
N PRO A 680 8.80 1.96 -22.22
CA PRO A 680 8.03 2.30 -21.02
C PRO A 680 7.68 3.80 -20.93
N LEU A 681 8.61 4.67 -21.33
CA LEU A 681 8.40 6.12 -21.30
C LEU A 681 7.38 6.56 -22.36
N TYR A 682 7.43 6.00 -23.59
CA TYR A 682 6.48 6.35 -24.63
C TYR A 682 5.08 5.75 -24.39
N ASN A 683 5.02 4.55 -23.80
CA ASN A 683 3.75 3.93 -23.39
C ASN A 683 2.91 4.84 -22.48
N HIS A 684 3.54 5.52 -21.53
CA HIS A 684 2.87 6.46 -20.64
C HIS A 684 2.10 7.53 -21.45
N PHE A 685 2.73 8.10 -22.49
CA PHE A 685 2.10 9.12 -23.33
C PHE A 685 1.06 8.55 -24.29
N LEU A 686 1.25 7.35 -24.80
CA LEU A 686 0.23 6.66 -25.61
C LEU A 686 -1.05 6.43 -24.82
N ALA A 687 -0.95 6.15 -23.53
CA ALA A 687 -2.08 5.94 -22.62
C ALA A 687 -2.70 7.25 -22.08
N SER A 688 -2.18 8.41 -22.47
CA SER A 688 -2.65 9.69 -21.92
C SER A 688 -3.98 10.12 -22.51
N THR A 689 -4.86 10.61 -21.63
CA THR A 689 -6.21 11.10 -21.95
C THR A 689 -6.37 12.61 -21.74
N ASN A 690 -5.45 13.27 -21.05
CA ASN A 690 -5.53 14.68 -20.67
C ASN A 690 -4.38 15.50 -21.26
N ALA A 691 -4.71 16.42 -22.17
CA ALA A 691 -3.76 17.28 -22.87
C ALA A 691 -2.96 18.20 -21.93
N ALA A 692 -3.57 18.74 -20.88
CA ALA A 692 -2.90 19.64 -19.94
C ALA A 692 -1.85 18.89 -19.10
N THR A 693 -2.16 17.67 -18.66
CA THR A 693 -1.24 16.79 -17.96
C THR A 693 -0.04 16.45 -18.84
N VAL A 694 -0.27 16.05 -20.09
CA VAL A 694 0.81 15.77 -21.06
C VAL A 694 1.74 16.96 -21.21
N GLY A 695 1.21 18.19 -21.34
CA GLY A 695 2.03 19.39 -21.47
C GLY A 695 2.92 19.65 -20.26
N GLN A 696 2.44 19.43 -19.05
CA GLN A 696 3.20 19.54 -17.81
C GLN A 696 4.29 18.45 -17.71
N GLU A 697 3.97 17.22 -18.03
CA GLU A 697 4.88 16.07 -18.00
C GLU A 697 6.03 16.22 -19.01
N LEU A 698 5.75 16.68 -20.24
CA LEU A 698 6.77 17.03 -21.22
C LEU A 698 7.72 18.12 -20.70
N GLY A 699 7.19 19.10 -19.96
CA GLY A 699 7.99 20.12 -19.28
C GLY A 699 8.93 19.55 -18.20
N GLN A 700 8.45 18.60 -17.39
CA GLN A 700 9.29 17.93 -16.36
C GLN A 700 10.41 17.11 -16.98
N LEU A 701 10.15 16.45 -18.10
CA LEU A 701 11.14 15.65 -18.84
C LEU A 701 12.21 16.49 -19.55
N SER A 702 11.98 17.81 -19.74
CA SER A 702 12.82 18.65 -20.58
C SER A 702 14.26 18.86 -20.08
N GLY A 703 14.53 18.63 -18.78
CA GLY A 703 15.85 18.89 -18.21
C GLY A 703 16.29 20.36 -18.27
N GLN A 704 15.35 21.33 -18.31
CA GLN A 704 15.65 22.76 -18.41
C GLN A 704 16.62 23.25 -17.36
N VAL A 705 16.65 22.62 -16.18
CA VAL A 705 17.58 22.97 -15.09
C VAL A 705 19.05 22.99 -15.54
N TYR A 706 19.47 22.07 -16.41
CA TYR A 706 20.84 22.02 -16.93
C TYR A 706 21.17 23.22 -17.84
N ALA A 707 20.23 23.64 -18.69
CA ALA A 707 20.36 24.83 -19.49
C ALA A 707 20.35 26.11 -18.63
N ASP A 708 19.54 26.15 -17.57
CA ASP A 708 19.47 27.26 -16.62
C ASP A 708 20.80 27.41 -15.84
N ILE A 709 21.45 26.29 -15.45
CA ILE A 709 22.79 26.33 -14.81
C ILE A 709 23.83 26.89 -15.75
N VAL A 710 23.83 26.46 -17.00
CA VAL A 710 24.74 27.02 -18.02
C VAL A 710 24.49 28.53 -18.18
N SER A 711 23.24 28.94 -18.31
CA SER A 711 22.83 30.35 -18.41
C SER A 711 23.27 31.15 -17.20
N SER A 712 23.01 30.66 -15.98
CA SER A 712 23.44 31.28 -14.74
C SER A 712 24.94 31.47 -14.67
N THR A 713 25.74 30.42 -15.00
CA THR A 713 27.20 30.48 -14.97
C THR A 713 27.76 31.49 -15.97
N MET A 714 27.16 31.59 -17.16
CA MET A 714 27.51 32.60 -18.16
C MET A 714 27.15 34.02 -17.70
N GLU A 715 25.99 34.22 -17.13
CA GLU A 715 25.56 35.51 -16.57
C GLU A 715 26.48 35.95 -15.42
N GLU A 716 26.86 35.02 -14.51
CA GLU A 716 27.77 35.32 -13.39
C GLU A 716 29.22 35.62 -13.80
N SER A 717 29.60 35.27 -15.00
CA SER A 717 31.01 35.42 -15.44
C SER A 717 31.52 36.86 -15.38
N HIS A 718 30.63 37.86 -15.39
CA HIS A 718 31.01 39.27 -15.25
C HIS A 718 31.45 39.66 -13.85
N LEU A 719 31.02 38.94 -12.79
CA LEU A 719 31.29 39.32 -11.40
C LEU A 719 32.78 39.39 -11.08
N LEU A 720 33.53 38.33 -11.45
CA LEU A 720 34.99 38.32 -11.27
C LEU A 720 35.67 39.42 -12.10
N ARG A 721 35.29 39.56 -13.37
CA ARG A 721 35.86 40.60 -14.27
C ARG A 721 35.61 42.00 -13.71
N ASP A 722 34.40 42.29 -13.30
CA ASP A 722 34.00 43.63 -12.82
C ASP A 722 34.73 43.97 -11.49
N GLN A 723 34.99 42.98 -10.60
CA GLN A 723 35.82 43.15 -9.39
C GLN A 723 37.28 43.41 -9.72
N LEU A 724 37.84 42.64 -10.65
CA LEU A 724 39.26 42.87 -11.11
C LEU A 724 39.39 44.22 -11.80
N GLN A 725 38.39 44.64 -12.57
CA GLN A 725 38.39 45.93 -13.26
C GLN A 725 38.31 47.11 -12.26
N LEU A 726 37.47 47.01 -11.26
CA LEU A 726 37.43 48.03 -10.17
C LEU A 726 38.81 48.13 -9.50
N ARG A 727 39.38 46.99 -9.16
CA ARG A 727 40.74 46.96 -8.54
C ARG A 727 41.79 47.60 -9.42
N LEU A 728 41.84 47.26 -10.71
CA LEU A 728 42.85 47.82 -11.63
C LEU A 728 42.67 49.33 -11.86
N ASN A 729 41.42 49.80 -11.88
CA ASN A 729 41.13 51.23 -12.02
C ASN A 729 41.61 52.07 -10.85
N ASP A 730 41.43 51.57 -9.63
CA ASP A 730 41.93 52.24 -8.42
C ASP A 730 43.47 52.23 -8.39
N ARG A 731 44.08 51.08 -8.57
CA ARG A 731 45.51 50.83 -8.34
C ARG A 731 46.42 51.50 -9.36
N ILE A 732 46.03 51.57 -10.64
CA ILE A 732 46.89 52.08 -11.72
C ILE A 732 47.20 53.57 -11.53
N ASP A 733 46.38 54.36 -10.88
CA ASP A 733 46.57 55.77 -10.60
C ASP A 733 47.54 56.01 -9.41
N GLU A 734 47.66 55.00 -8.51
CA GLU A 734 48.60 55.07 -7.35
C GLU A 734 50.03 54.67 -7.70
N VAL A 735 50.27 53.77 -8.68
CA VAL A 735 51.59 53.27 -9.04
C VAL A 735 52.32 54.25 -9.98
N ARG A 736 53.01 55.21 -9.34
CA ARG A 736 53.97 56.09 -10.02
C ARG A 736 55.39 55.70 -9.66
N ASN A 737 56.02 54.83 -10.47
CA ASN A 737 57.46 54.42 -10.40
C ASN A 737 57.88 53.70 -9.08
N GLU A 738 57.03 53.25 -8.21
CA GLU A 738 57.41 52.50 -7.02
C GLU A 738 57.09 51.03 -7.16
N LYS A 739 57.98 50.13 -6.68
CA LYS A 739 57.74 48.68 -6.59
C LYS A 739 56.93 48.38 -5.32
N LEU A 740 55.68 48.78 -5.27
CA LEU A 740 54.80 48.44 -4.17
C LEU A 740 54.05 47.13 -4.48
N THR A 741 54.16 46.18 -3.57
CA THR A 741 53.37 44.96 -3.59
C THR A 741 52.17 45.17 -2.70
N ASN A 742 50.97 44.81 -3.22
CA ASN A 742 49.74 44.99 -2.47
C ASN A 742 48.99 43.67 -2.36
N LEU A 743 48.57 43.36 -1.12
CA LEU A 743 47.64 42.26 -0.82
C LEU A 743 46.23 42.85 -0.72
N TRP A 744 45.31 42.29 -1.46
CA TRP A 744 43.94 42.76 -1.40
C TRP A 744 42.94 41.63 -1.22
N GLY A 745 41.75 41.92 -0.65
CA GLY A 745 40.64 41.01 -0.51
C GLY A 745 39.31 41.70 -0.82
N SER A 746 38.35 41.01 -1.38
CA SER A 746 37.02 41.49 -1.66
C SER A 746 35.99 40.43 -1.33
N ALA A 747 35.09 40.73 -0.40
CA ALA A 747 33.87 39.93 -0.13
C ALA A 747 32.70 40.57 -0.88
N TYR A 748 31.89 39.75 -1.57
CA TYR A 748 30.75 40.25 -2.34
C TYR A 748 29.50 39.39 -2.21
N GLY A 749 28.36 40.03 -2.37
CA GLY A 749 27.03 39.40 -2.51
C GLY A 749 26.36 39.88 -3.79
N ASN A 750 25.75 38.98 -4.54
CA ASN A 750 25.01 39.28 -5.77
C ASN A 750 23.61 38.66 -5.75
N TRP A 751 22.62 39.42 -6.23
CA TRP A 751 21.23 39.01 -6.35
C TRP A 751 20.81 39.21 -7.80
N GLY A 752 20.61 38.09 -8.52
CA GLY A 752 20.18 38.03 -9.91
C GLY A 752 18.77 37.51 -10.07
N LYS A 753 18.07 37.98 -11.10
CA LYS A 753 16.77 37.47 -11.51
C LYS A 753 16.68 37.43 -13.04
N VAL A 754 16.34 36.25 -13.57
CA VAL A 754 15.93 36.04 -14.96
C VAL A 754 14.40 35.89 -14.98
N LYS A 755 13.71 36.67 -15.81
CA LYS A 755 12.26 36.68 -15.91
C LYS A 755 11.76 35.56 -16.81
N ASP A 756 10.55 35.05 -16.54
CA ASP A 756 9.85 34.13 -17.44
C ASP A 756 9.70 34.74 -18.84
N ARG A 757 9.84 33.91 -19.87
CA ARG A 757 9.69 34.30 -21.25
C ARG A 757 9.42 33.11 -22.18
N ASP A 758 8.50 33.29 -23.16
CA ASP A 758 8.20 32.29 -24.19
C ASP A 758 7.76 30.93 -23.56
N ASN A 759 7.01 31.01 -22.44
CA ASN A 759 6.61 29.88 -21.59
C ASN A 759 7.77 29.06 -21.00
N LEU A 760 8.99 29.61 -21.00
CA LEU A 760 10.12 29.09 -20.24
C LEU A 760 10.17 29.77 -18.88
N VAL A 761 10.38 28.96 -17.85
CA VAL A 761 10.43 29.45 -16.46
C VAL A 761 11.79 30.06 -16.18
N GLY A 762 11.81 31.32 -15.74
CA GLY A 762 13.00 31.99 -15.26
C GLY A 762 13.40 31.56 -13.85
N PHE A 763 14.46 32.14 -13.31
CA PHE A 763 14.99 31.81 -12.00
C PHE A 763 15.54 33.03 -11.25
N LYS A 764 15.65 32.90 -9.93
CA LYS A 764 16.39 33.82 -9.06
C LYS A 764 17.73 33.20 -8.68
N ARG A 765 18.71 34.04 -8.43
CA ARG A 765 20.06 33.62 -8.06
C ARG A 765 20.61 34.50 -6.94
N ASP A 766 21.15 33.86 -5.91
CA ASP A 766 21.85 34.50 -4.80
C ASP A 766 23.30 33.96 -4.77
N THR A 767 24.30 34.85 -4.91
CA THR A 767 25.70 34.46 -4.91
C THR A 767 26.45 35.20 -3.84
N GLN A 768 27.30 34.51 -3.08
CA GLN A 768 28.21 35.08 -2.09
C GLN A 768 29.60 34.58 -2.37
N GLY A 769 30.59 35.48 -2.33
CA GLY A 769 31.94 35.12 -2.67
C GLY A 769 33.00 35.93 -1.96
N LEU A 770 34.20 35.37 -1.98
CA LEU A 770 35.45 35.97 -1.51
C LEU A 770 36.53 35.87 -2.58
N LEU A 771 37.20 36.97 -2.84
CA LEU A 771 38.38 37.05 -3.70
C LEU A 771 39.58 37.53 -2.87
N ILE A 772 40.75 36.95 -3.11
CA ILE A 772 42.00 37.37 -2.52
C ILE A 772 43.02 37.48 -3.66
N GLY A 773 43.76 38.54 -3.70
CA GLY A 773 44.78 38.73 -4.73
C GLY A 773 46.02 39.46 -4.24
N LEU A 774 47.05 39.30 -5.00
CA LEU A 774 48.38 39.97 -4.85
C LEU A 774 48.72 40.64 -6.16
N ASP A 775 49.03 41.91 -6.13
CA ASP A 775 49.59 42.63 -7.30
C ASP A 775 50.81 43.43 -6.95
N THR A 776 51.67 43.66 -7.95
CA THR A 776 52.90 44.42 -7.78
C THR A 776 53.04 45.41 -8.90
N GLY A 777 53.49 46.61 -8.53
CA GLY A 777 53.91 47.64 -9.47
C GLY A 777 55.26 47.26 -10.09
N MET A 778 55.39 47.45 -11.39
CA MET A 778 56.57 47.22 -12.17
C MET A 778 57.07 48.56 -12.74
N GLN A 779 58.31 48.56 -13.25
CA GLN A 779 58.83 49.72 -13.99
C GLN A 779 57.92 50.08 -15.19
N ASN A 780 57.89 51.35 -15.57
CA ASN A 780 57.04 51.84 -16.68
C ASN A 780 55.50 51.83 -16.39
N ASN A 781 55.04 52.12 -15.14
CA ASN A 781 53.66 52.21 -14.77
C ASN A 781 52.84 50.97 -15.11
N MET A 782 53.45 49.83 -14.95
CA MET A 782 52.73 48.54 -15.12
C MET A 782 52.41 47.90 -13.80
N ILE A 783 51.21 47.22 -13.75
CA ILE A 783 50.78 46.36 -12.66
C ILE A 783 50.64 44.95 -13.23
N LEU A 784 51.08 43.97 -12.46
CA LEU A 784 50.80 42.57 -12.70
C LEU A 784 50.33 41.94 -11.42
N GLY A 785 49.23 41.19 -11.50
CA GLY A 785 48.61 40.55 -10.34
C GLY A 785 48.02 39.18 -10.61
N PHE A 786 47.81 38.47 -9.52
CA PHE A 786 47.17 37.18 -9.48
C PHE A 786 46.03 37.22 -8.42
N ALA A 787 44.89 36.57 -8.71
CA ALA A 787 43.79 36.42 -7.76
C ALA A 787 43.24 34.99 -7.74
N ALA A 788 42.78 34.60 -6.55
CA ALA A 788 42.05 33.37 -6.33
C ALA A 788 40.73 33.68 -5.60
N GLY A 789 39.70 32.95 -5.93
CA GLY A 789 38.36 33.17 -5.33
C GLY A 789 37.55 31.92 -5.17
N TYR A 790 36.63 32.02 -4.23
CA TYR A 790 35.57 31.06 -4.00
C TYR A 790 34.24 31.78 -3.89
N SER A 791 33.20 31.25 -4.54
CA SER A 791 31.83 31.71 -4.33
C SER A 791 30.85 30.56 -4.35
N LYS A 792 29.79 30.78 -3.63
CA LYS A 792 28.62 29.87 -3.62
C LYS A 792 27.41 30.60 -4.22
N SER A 793 26.83 30.00 -5.25
CA SER A 793 25.62 30.49 -5.91
C SER A 793 24.44 29.55 -5.59
N LYS A 794 23.26 30.11 -5.30
CA LYS A 794 22.04 29.39 -5.09
C LYS A 794 21.00 29.85 -6.11
N MET A 795 20.59 28.93 -6.98
CA MET A 795 19.49 29.13 -7.93
C MET A 795 18.16 28.68 -7.35
N LYS A 796 17.10 29.44 -7.58
CA LYS A 796 15.76 29.22 -7.00
C LYS A 796 14.68 29.37 -8.07
N TRP A 797 13.73 28.45 -8.06
CA TRP A 797 12.49 28.47 -8.85
C TRP A 797 11.30 28.34 -7.91
N ASP A 798 10.13 28.78 -8.34
CA ASP A 798 8.93 28.72 -7.48
C ASP A 798 8.39 27.29 -7.32
N HIS A 799 8.67 26.37 -8.27
CA HIS A 799 8.09 25.00 -8.32
C HIS A 799 9.13 23.89 -8.60
N ARG A 800 10.40 24.13 -8.35
CA ARG A 800 11.49 23.15 -8.52
C ARG A 800 12.44 23.21 -7.33
N PRO A 801 13.17 22.12 -7.02
CA PRO A 801 14.26 22.15 -6.04
C PRO A 801 15.30 23.22 -6.39
N ASN A 802 15.89 23.80 -5.35
CA ASN A 802 16.98 24.76 -5.53
C ASN A 802 18.24 24.03 -5.96
N VAL A 803 19.12 24.73 -6.70
CA VAL A 803 20.46 24.26 -7.07
C VAL A 803 21.49 25.08 -6.31
N ASP A 804 22.37 24.41 -5.60
CA ASP A 804 23.56 25.00 -4.98
C ASP A 804 24.77 24.76 -5.89
N GLN A 805 25.54 25.82 -6.18
CA GLN A 805 26.72 25.74 -7.04
C GLN A 805 27.94 26.31 -6.35
N ASP A 806 29.00 25.53 -6.24
CA ASP A 806 30.33 25.97 -5.77
C ASP A 806 31.20 26.40 -6.95
N ASN A 807 31.84 27.56 -6.82
CA ASN A 807 32.69 28.16 -7.86
C ASN A 807 34.09 28.44 -7.32
N TYR A 808 35.11 27.87 -7.94
CA TYR A 808 36.52 28.10 -7.65
C TYR A 808 37.14 28.85 -8.82
N GLN A 809 37.84 29.96 -8.56
CA GLN A 809 38.28 30.89 -9.59
C GLN A 809 39.76 31.26 -9.41
N LEU A 810 40.46 31.35 -10.51
CA LEU A 810 41.82 31.87 -10.59
C LEU A 810 41.91 32.91 -11.72
N ALA A 811 42.69 33.97 -11.50
CA ALA A 811 42.90 35.02 -12.50
C ALA A 811 44.30 35.56 -12.46
N VAL A 812 44.81 35.90 -13.65
CA VAL A 812 45.98 36.73 -13.85
C VAL A 812 45.54 38.01 -14.53
N TYR A 813 45.94 39.13 -14.01
CA TYR A 813 45.50 40.43 -14.51
C TYR A 813 46.65 41.45 -14.49
N GLY A 814 46.49 42.51 -15.26
CA GLY A 814 47.47 43.60 -15.30
C GLY A 814 46.93 44.86 -15.91
N ALA A 815 47.62 45.95 -15.69
CA ALA A 815 47.29 47.23 -16.27
C ALA A 815 48.56 48.04 -16.56
N THR A 816 48.46 48.98 -17.47
CA THR A 816 49.48 49.96 -17.77
C THR A 816 48.81 51.27 -18.15
N ASN A 817 49.52 52.37 -17.91
CA ASN A 817 49.08 53.69 -18.41
C ASN A 817 50.27 54.36 -19.17
N TRP A 818 49.88 55.13 -20.16
CA TRP A 818 50.77 56.02 -20.89
C TRP A 818 50.03 57.30 -21.27
N ASP A 819 50.61 58.42 -20.89
CA ASP A 819 49.98 59.75 -21.00
C ASP A 819 48.60 59.72 -20.32
N ARG A 820 47.51 59.84 -21.07
CA ARG A 820 46.13 59.79 -20.60
C ARG A 820 45.40 58.45 -20.86
N TRP A 821 46.05 57.53 -21.53
CA TRP A 821 45.50 56.22 -21.84
C TRP A 821 45.76 55.23 -20.73
N LYS A 822 44.72 54.47 -20.38
CA LYS A 822 44.79 53.32 -19.49
C LYS A 822 44.45 52.08 -20.27
N LEU A 823 45.27 51.07 -20.19
CA LEU A 823 44.99 49.75 -20.73
C LEU A 823 45.04 48.74 -19.58
N SER A 824 44.01 48.01 -19.40
CA SER A 824 43.97 46.94 -18.42
C SER A 824 43.34 45.67 -19.00
N GLY A 825 43.59 44.51 -18.38
CA GLY A 825 43.02 43.27 -18.82
C GLY A 825 43.40 42.08 -17.98
N GLY A 826 42.83 40.92 -18.33
CA GLY A 826 43.14 39.70 -17.61
C GLY A 826 42.61 38.44 -18.29
N LEU A 827 43.12 37.32 -17.76
CA LEU A 827 42.72 35.97 -18.10
C LEU A 827 42.23 35.29 -16.81
N SER A 828 41.06 34.64 -16.83
CA SER A 828 40.56 33.87 -15.70
C SER A 828 40.10 32.50 -16.11
N TYR A 829 40.21 31.59 -15.16
CA TYR A 829 39.66 30.24 -15.26
C TYR A 829 38.91 29.88 -13.99
N ALA A 830 37.75 29.25 -14.17
CA ALA A 830 36.88 28.84 -13.05
C ALA A 830 36.38 27.43 -13.24
N TRP A 831 36.25 26.70 -12.12
CA TRP A 831 35.58 25.41 -12.03
C TRP A 831 34.31 25.59 -11.24
N HIS A 832 33.22 24.98 -11.74
CA HIS A 832 31.89 25.04 -11.13
C HIS A 832 31.37 23.64 -10.87
N ARG A 833 30.72 23.46 -9.76
CA ARG A 833 30.07 22.21 -9.36
C ARG A 833 28.70 22.53 -8.82
N ALA A 834 27.64 22.18 -9.58
CA ALA A 834 26.27 22.36 -9.20
C ALA A 834 25.69 21.03 -8.69
N ASP A 835 25.09 21.05 -7.51
CA ASP A 835 24.32 19.93 -6.98
C ASP A 835 22.88 20.07 -7.49
N VAL A 836 22.44 19.11 -8.31
CA VAL A 836 21.16 19.16 -9.03
C VAL A 836 20.24 18.06 -8.52
N ASP A 837 19.07 18.43 -8.00
CA ASP A 837 17.98 17.53 -7.68
C ASP A 837 16.83 17.76 -8.68
N ARG A 838 16.51 16.72 -9.46
CA ARG A 838 15.43 16.76 -10.45
C ARG A 838 14.41 15.66 -10.14
N ALA A 839 13.18 16.04 -9.83
CA ALA A 839 12.07 15.12 -9.64
C ALA A 839 11.22 15.07 -10.92
N VAL A 840 10.84 13.89 -11.35
CA VAL A 840 9.94 13.64 -12.48
C VAL A 840 8.81 12.74 -12.00
N THR A 841 7.56 13.18 -12.18
CA THR A 841 6.38 12.40 -11.86
C THR A 841 5.50 12.28 -13.11
N LEU A 842 5.28 11.04 -13.55
CA LEU A 842 4.47 10.69 -14.72
C LEU A 842 3.41 9.67 -14.26
N GLY A 843 2.22 10.13 -13.94
CA GLY A 843 1.19 9.28 -13.34
C GLY A 843 1.67 8.61 -12.05
N THR A 844 1.80 7.29 -12.04
CA THR A 844 2.29 6.51 -10.89
C THR A 844 3.82 6.39 -10.84
N LEU A 845 4.54 6.67 -11.94
CA LEU A 845 5.99 6.67 -11.98
C LEU A 845 6.52 7.95 -11.34
N SER A 846 7.34 7.83 -10.30
CA SER A 846 8.04 8.96 -9.68
C SER A 846 9.51 8.62 -9.51
N GLU A 847 10.38 9.42 -10.13
CA GLU A 847 11.84 9.25 -10.05
C GLU A 847 12.48 10.54 -9.55
N GLN A 848 13.52 10.38 -8.73
CA GLN A 848 14.37 11.48 -8.26
C GLN A 848 15.79 11.25 -8.69
N HIS A 849 16.34 12.25 -9.40
CA HIS A 849 17.73 12.27 -9.88
C HIS A 849 18.50 13.28 -9.05
N SER A 850 19.60 12.84 -8.42
CA SER A 850 20.47 13.69 -7.59
C SER A 850 21.90 13.55 -8.10
N ASP A 851 22.40 14.57 -8.81
CA ASP A 851 23.65 14.51 -9.56
C ASP A 851 24.50 15.78 -9.40
N LYS A 852 25.77 15.68 -9.78
CA LYS A 852 26.72 16.77 -9.72
C LYS A 852 27.09 17.22 -11.11
N PHE A 853 26.51 18.31 -11.56
CA PHE A 853 26.78 18.90 -12.85
C PHE A 853 28.01 19.81 -12.78
N LYS A 854 29.02 19.53 -13.61
CA LYS A 854 30.31 20.22 -13.60
C LYS A 854 30.46 21.11 -14.83
N LEU A 855 30.95 22.33 -14.62
CA LEU A 855 31.25 23.27 -15.70
C LEU A 855 32.61 23.90 -15.47
N GLU A 856 33.19 24.44 -16.54
CA GLU A 856 34.45 25.21 -16.57
C GLU A 856 34.22 26.51 -17.32
N THR A 857 34.73 27.61 -16.79
CA THR A 857 34.67 28.92 -17.46
C THR A 857 36.09 29.41 -17.75
N MET A 858 36.36 29.77 -19.00
CA MET A 858 37.54 30.51 -19.41
C MET A 858 37.12 31.90 -19.88
N GLN A 859 37.79 32.93 -19.43
CA GLN A 859 37.51 34.29 -19.83
C GLN A 859 38.78 35.08 -20.07
N ILE A 860 38.75 35.90 -21.12
CA ILE A 860 39.78 36.91 -21.39
C ILE A 860 39.07 38.26 -21.59
N PHE A 861 39.64 39.30 -21.03
CA PHE A 861 39.09 40.64 -21.16
C PHE A 861 40.18 41.71 -21.29
N ALA A 862 39.86 42.81 -21.94
CA ALA A 862 40.65 44.00 -22.08
C ALA A 862 39.77 45.25 -21.94
N ASP A 863 40.34 46.29 -21.37
CA ASP A 863 39.69 47.57 -21.11
C ASP A 863 40.62 48.72 -21.47
N LEU A 864 40.15 49.64 -22.28
CA LEU A 864 40.87 50.84 -22.70
C LEU A 864 40.10 52.10 -22.33
N GLY A 865 40.69 52.92 -21.50
CA GLY A 865 40.16 54.23 -21.03
C GLY A 865 41.03 55.41 -21.41
N TYR A 866 40.41 56.55 -21.51
CA TYR A 866 41.08 57.83 -21.74
C TYR A 866 40.74 58.84 -20.64
N GLN A 867 41.73 59.24 -19.84
CA GLN A 867 41.57 60.11 -18.69
C GLN A 867 41.45 61.58 -19.09
N ILE A 868 40.36 62.22 -18.67
CA ILE A 868 40.05 63.63 -18.86
C ILE A 868 39.98 64.28 -17.48
N PRO A 869 40.97 65.03 -16.98
CA PRO A 869 40.80 65.80 -15.74
C PRO A 869 39.73 66.85 -15.93
N VAL A 870 38.71 66.81 -15.05
CA VAL A 870 37.54 67.76 -15.07
C VAL A 870 37.59 68.71 -13.88
N ALA A 871 38.32 68.36 -12.80
CA ALA A 871 38.72 69.19 -11.68
C ALA A 871 40.07 68.75 -11.13
N SER A 872 40.65 69.47 -10.16
CA SER A 872 41.93 69.08 -9.52
C SER A 872 41.86 67.69 -8.90
N SER A 873 40.69 67.36 -8.29
CA SER A 873 40.42 66.12 -7.57
C SER A 873 39.51 65.14 -8.34
N SER A 874 39.20 65.40 -9.63
CA SER A 874 38.21 64.57 -10.35
C SER A 874 38.62 64.29 -11.80
N THR A 875 38.50 63.04 -12.21
CA THR A 875 38.83 62.56 -13.57
C THR A 875 37.61 61.85 -14.18
N LEU A 876 37.24 62.25 -15.39
CA LEU A 876 36.26 61.58 -16.22
C LEU A 876 36.98 60.69 -17.25
N GLU A 877 36.54 59.45 -17.37
CA GLU A 877 37.21 58.47 -18.25
C GLU A 877 36.20 57.78 -19.19
N PRO A 878 36.03 58.21 -20.45
CA PRO A 878 35.42 57.37 -21.45
C PRO A 878 36.20 56.07 -21.62
N PHE A 879 35.50 54.91 -21.71
CA PHE A 879 36.16 53.61 -21.81
C PHE A 879 35.42 52.66 -22.74
N VAL A 880 36.18 51.70 -23.27
CA VAL A 880 35.69 50.50 -23.94
C VAL A 880 36.26 49.25 -23.26
N ASN A 881 35.36 48.37 -22.82
CA ASN A 881 35.71 47.05 -22.28
C ASN A 881 35.29 45.96 -23.28
N LEU A 882 36.16 45.02 -23.57
CA LEU A 882 35.91 43.87 -24.41
C LEU A 882 36.16 42.59 -23.62
N ALA A 883 35.27 41.61 -23.74
CA ALA A 883 35.41 40.33 -23.05
C ALA A 883 34.96 39.17 -23.96
N TYR A 884 35.76 38.11 -23.96
CA TYR A 884 35.37 36.81 -24.52
C TYR A 884 35.23 35.83 -23.39
N VAL A 885 34.07 35.13 -23.32
CA VAL A 885 33.74 34.17 -22.31
C VAL A 885 33.40 32.84 -22.98
N ASN A 886 33.96 31.75 -22.49
CA ASN A 886 33.67 30.39 -22.91
C ASN A 886 33.36 29.56 -21.67
N VAL A 887 32.14 28.99 -21.60
CA VAL A 887 31.68 28.06 -20.57
C VAL A 887 31.53 26.69 -21.21
N LYS A 888 32.16 25.67 -20.62
CA LYS A 888 32.06 24.28 -21.07
C LYS A 888 31.35 23.45 -19.97
N ASN A 889 30.22 22.86 -20.29
CA ASN A 889 29.64 21.83 -19.43
C ASN A 889 30.29 20.47 -19.71
N LYS A 890 30.43 19.63 -18.69
CA LYS A 890 30.90 18.25 -18.82
C LYS A 890 29.75 17.31 -19.08
N ASP A 891 30.04 16.09 -19.55
CA ASP A 891 29.08 15.02 -19.65
C ASP A 891 28.53 14.65 -18.27
N LEU A 892 27.25 14.31 -18.22
CA LEU A 892 26.57 13.80 -17.03
C LEU A 892 25.56 12.74 -17.50
N THR A 893 25.41 11.68 -16.71
CA THR A 893 24.41 10.61 -16.94
C THR A 893 23.63 10.39 -15.67
N GLU A 894 22.32 10.66 -15.71
CA GLU A 894 21.36 10.29 -14.67
C GLU A 894 21.00 8.80 -14.82
N SER A 895 20.43 8.19 -13.79
CA SER A 895 19.91 6.80 -13.82
C SER A 895 18.38 6.80 -13.83
N GLY A 896 17.75 5.72 -14.34
CA GLY A 896 16.29 5.54 -14.33
C GLY A 896 15.65 5.66 -15.72
N ILE A 897 14.33 5.44 -15.74
CA ILE A 897 13.52 5.46 -16.99
C ILE A 897 13.46 6.88 -17.57
N THR A 898 13.37 7.89 -16.69
CA THR A 898 13.32 9.32 -17.05
C THR A 898 14.68 9.98 -17.02
N GLY A 899 15.75 9.20 -16.80
CA GLY A 899 17.12 9.68 -16.71
C GLY A 899 17.64 10.26 -18.03
N LEU A 900 18.45 11.30 -17.94
CA LEU A 900 19.02 12.05 -19.05
C LEU A 900 20.53 11.88 -19.14
N ASP A 901 21.02 11.71 -20.36
CA ASP A 901 22.42 11.94 -20.72
C ASP A 901 22.58 13.39 -21.15
N VAL A 902 23.32 14.19 -20.40
CA VAL A 902 23.71 15.56 -20.77
C VAL A 902 25.05 15.53 -21.49
N LYS A 903 25.13 16.03 -22.70
CA LYS A 903 26.37 16.01 -23.49
C LYS A 903 27.20 17.25 -23.26
N SER A 904 28.53 17.05 -23.26
CA SER A 904 29.53 18.15 -23.14
C SER A 904 29.44 19.10 -24.34
N LYS A 905 29.35 20.39 -24.05
CA LYS A 905 29.21 21.45 -25.06
C LYS A 905 29.95 22.71 -24.62
N ASN A 906 30.45 23.45 -25.60
CA ASN A 906 31.05 24.78 -25.39
C ASN A 906 30.02 25.87 -25.71
N HIS A 907 29.86 26.79 -24.76
CA HIS A 907 28.99 27.96 -24.86
C HIS A 907 29.84 29.20 -24.77
N HIS A 908 29.85 30.05 -25.79
CA HIS A 908 30.74 31.23 -25.82
C HIS A 908 29.96 32.45 -26.27
N TYR A 909 30.40 33.58 -25.79
CA TYR A 909 29.91 34.89 -26.24
C TYR A 909 31.05 35.93 -26.15
N PHE A 910 30.90 36.97 -26.92
CA PHE A 910 31.71 38.17 -26.87
C PHE A 910 30.84 39.32 -26.30
N ALA A 911 31.40 40.12 -25.38
CA ALA A 911 30.75 41.29 -24.85
C ALA A 911 31.59 42.54 -25.05
N SER A 912 30.95 43.65 -25.40
CA SER A 912 31.55 44.98 -25.34
C SER A 912 30.78 45.86 -24.36
N THR A 913 31.48 46.68 -23.59
CA THR A 913 30.86 47.70 -22.73
C THR A 913 31.47 49.05 -23.08
N LEU A 914 30.66 50.00 -23.49
CA LEU A 914 31.04 51.41 -23.71
C LEU A 914 30.48 52.22 -22.56
N GLY A 915 31.26 53.13 -21.98
CA GLY A 915 30.78 53.90 -20.83
C GLY A 915 31.69 55.05 -20.42
N LEU A 916 31.30 55.64 -19.32
CA LEU A 916 32.00 56.72 -18.66
C LEU A 916 32.27 56.32 -17.20
N ARG A 917 33.55 56.56 -16.74
CA ARG A 917 33.93 56.45 -15.34
C ARG A 917 34.23 57.85 -14.81
N LEU A 918 33.86 58.05 -13.54
CA LEU A 918 34.20 59.26 -12.77
C LEU A 918 34.95 58.83 -11.51
N ASN A 919 36.16 59.26 -11.34
CA ASN A 919 36.91 59.09 -10.10
C ASN A 919 37.11 60.47 -9.48
N SER A 920 36.84 60.62 -8.17
CA SER A 920 36.86 61.88 -7.49
C SER A 920 37.25 61.73 -6.02
N HIS A 921 38.25 62.53 -5.55
CA HIS A 921 38.52 62.66 -4.13
C HIS A 921 37.55 63.65 -3.49
N ILE A 922 36.72 63.18 -2.55
CA ILE A 922 35.68 63.99 -1.93
C ILE A 922 36.28 64.85 -0.78
N GLY A 923 36.37 66.20 -0.99
CA GLY A 923 36.97 67.11 -0.05
C GLY A 923 38.36 67.67 -0.51
N GLY A 924 38.78 67.39 -1.74
CA GLY A 924 40.01 67.88 -2.37
C GLY A 924 41.11 66.83 -2.55
N ASP A 925 42.21 67.22 -3.19
CA ASP A 925 43.30 66.31 -3.66
C ASP A 925 43.94 65.46 -2.56
N ASN A 926 43.90 65.89 -1.31
CA ASN A 926 44.47 65.18 -0.14
C ASN A 926 43.40 64.45 0.72
N SER A 927 42.21 64.30 0.22
CA SER A 927 41.14 63.60 0.95
C SER A 927 41.38 62.13 1.00
N ALA A 928 41.18 61.53 2.21
CA ALA A 928 41.21 60.05 2.38
C ALA A 928 39.97 59.34 1.78
N LEU A 929 38.97 60.10 1.36
CA LEU A 929 37.70 59.54 0.83
C LEU A 929 37.67 59.75 -0.69
N GLN A 930 37.53 58.62 -1.41
CA GLN A 930 37.43 58.61 -2.87
C GLN A 930 36.11 58.03 -3.32
N PHE A 931 35.53 58.58 -4.35
CA PHE A 931 34.33 58.06 -5.03
C PHE A 931 34.70 57.63 -6.46
N ALA A 932 34.27 56.47 -6.83
CA ALA A 932 34.32 55.95 -8.18
C ALA A 932 32.91 55.63 -8.70
N GLY A 933 32.50 56.16 -9.83
CA GLY A 933 31.19 55.91 -10.47
C GLY A 933 31.38 55.46 -11.91
N THR A 934 30.60 54.50 -12.36
CA THR A 934 30.59 54.00 -13.75
C THR A 934 29.18 53.96 -14.29
N LEU A 935 28.95 54.51 -15.45
CA LEU A 935 27.76 54.34 -16.29
C LEU A 935 28.17 53.79 -17.64
N GLY A 936 27.57 52.69 -18.05
CA GLY A 936 27.94 52.03 -19.31
C GLY A 936 26.79 51.28 -19.96
N TRP A 937 26.99 50.95 -21.22
CA TRP A 937 26.08 50.12 -21.97
C TRP A 937 26.83 48.87 -22.45
N ARG A 938 26.40 47.70 -22.00
CA ARG A 938 26.96 46.40 -22.38
C ARG A 938 26.19 45.81 -23.53
N GLN A 939 26.85 45.36 -24.55
CA GLN A 939 26.30 44.65 -25.70
C GLN A 939 26.95 43.26 -25.80
N GLN A 940 26.11 42.22 -25.90
CA GLN A 940 26.52 40.83 -26.11
C GLN A 940 26.40 40.45 -27.59
N PHE A 941 27.40 39.71 -28.12
CA PHE A 941 27.44 39.20 -29.48
C PHE A 941 27.63 37.69 -29.48
N GLY A 942 27.09 36.99 -30.47
CA GLY A 942 27.09 35.54 -30.59
C GLY A 942 25.70 34.95 -30.39
N ASN A 943 25.64 33.63 -30.20
CA ASN A 943 24.41 32.94 -29.89
C ASN A 943 24.00 33.20 -28.43
N LEU A 944 22.79 33.70 -28.24
CA LEU A 944 22.21 34.00 -26.93
C LEU A 944 21.30 32.88 -26.42
N ASP A 945 20.99 31.88 -27.25
CA ASP A 945 20.22 30.72 -26.86
C ASP A 945 21.15 29.80 -26.04
N ARG A 946 20.80 29.66 -24.77
CA ARG A 946 21.55 28.85 -23.81
C ARG A 946 20.97 27.46 -23.86
N GLU A 947 21.45 26.61 -24.77
CA GLU A 947 20.91 25.26 -25.00
C GLU A 947 21.92 24.18 -24.59
N VAL A 948 21.44 23.07 -24.04
CA VAL A 948 22.18 21.84 -23.79
C VAL A 948 21.61 20.71 -24.65
N ASP A 949 22.49 19.80 -25.06
CA ASP A 949 22.14 18.62 -25.84
C ASP A 949 21.91 17.46 -24.89
N LEU A 950 20.68 16.91 -24.92
CA LEU A 950 20.18 15.87 -24.03
C LEU A 950 19.76 14.62 -24.80
N ARG A 951 19.76 13.48 -24.11
CA ARG A 951 19.27 12.22 -24.65
C ARG A 951 18.66 11.43 -23.49
N PHE A 952 17.53 10.77 -23.70
CA PHE A 952 17.02 9.80 -22.73
C PHE A 952 17.93 8.57 -22.67
N GLN A 953 18.12 8.01 -21.48
CA GLN A 953 18.83 6.74 -21.32
C GLN A 953 18.16 5.65 -22.17
N ASN A 954 18.97 4.73 -22.68
CA ASN A 954 18.52 3.63 -23.52
C ASN A 954 17.77 4.05 -24.81
N SER A 955 17.92 5.30 -25.24
CA SER A 955 17.34 5.82 -26.49
C SER A 955 18.43 6.38 -27.41
N ALA A 956 18.25 6.21 -28.72
CA ALA A 956 19.09 6.91 -29.73
C ALA A 956 18.65 8.37 -29.92
N ALA A 957 17.45 8.73 -29.48
CA ALA A 957 16.85 10.04 -29.67
C ALA A 957 17.50 11.11 -28.79
N SER A 958 18.09 12.09 -29.39
CA SER A 958 18.64 13.29 -28.73
C SER A 958 17.73 14.49 -29.00
N PHE A 959 17.69 15.42 -28.06
CA PHE A 959 16.97 16.67 -28.17
C PHE A 959 17.75 17.81 -27.53
N LYS A 960 17.32 19.03 -27.81
CA LYS A 960 17.92 20.21 -27.22
C LYS A 960 16.94 20.85 -26.27
N THR A 961 17.45 21.26 -25.11
CA THR A 961 16.68 22.05 -24.16
C THR A 961 17.37 23.40 -23.93
N MET A 962 16.60 24.43 -23.73
CA MET A 962 17.11 25.77 -23.56
C MET A 962 16.57 26.45 -22.31
N SER A 963 17.41 27.33 -21.76
CA SER A 963 17.02 28.30 -20.74
C SER A 963 16.31 29.50 -21.39
N VAL A 964 15.79 30.40 -20.57
CA VAL A 964 15.30 31.70 -21.04
C VAL A 964 16.42 32.41 -21.79
N PRO A 965 16.19 32.87 -23.04
CA PRO A 965 17.23 33.56 -23.81
C PRO A 965 17.78 34.81 -23.10
N ALA A 966 19.10 34.92 -23.09
CA ALA A 966 19.80 36.08 -22.49
C ALA A 966 19.44 37.40 -23.20
N SER A 967 19.55 38.49 -22.47
CA SER A 967 19.37 39.81 -23.07
C SER A 967 20.60 40.22 -23.88
N ARG A 968 20.37 40.73 -25.09
CA ARG A 968 21.46 41.15 -25.98
C ARG A 968 22.21 42.39 -25.45
N SER A 969 21.53 43.25 -24.68
CA SER A 969 22.12 44.49 -24.14
C SER A 969 21.60 44.82 -22.74
N GLY A 970 22.37 45.58 -21.99
CA GLY A 970 21.99 46.03 -20.63
C GLY A 970 22.80 47.24 -20.17
N ALA A 971 22.21 48.04 -19.28
CA ALA A 971 22.86 49.16 -18.61
C ALA A 971 23.76 48.66 -17.46
N VAL A 972 24.98 49.12 -17.41
CA VAL A 972 25.93 48.91 -16.32
C VAL A 972 25.99 50.16 -15.43
N ILE A 973 25.80 49.97 -14.13
CA ILE A 973 25.86 51.04 -13.12
C ILE A 973 26.77 50.55 -12.01
N GLN A 974 27.82 51.32 -11.69
CA GLN A 974 28.72 51.01 -10.57
C GLN A 974 28.93 52.30 -9.73
N ALA A 975 29.02 52.10 -8.43
CA ALA A 975 29.39 53.16 -7.49
C ALA A 975 30.23 52.56 -6.37
N ALA A 976 31.35 53.16 -6.06
CA ALA A 976 32.21 52.71 -4.97
C ALA A 976 32.68 53.92 -4.13
N LEU A 977 32.86 53.71 -2.86
CA LEU A 977 33.49 54.61 -1.90
C LEU A 977 34.69 53.89 -1.32
N SER A 978 35.88 54.49 -1.43
CA SER A 978 37.11 54.02 -0.81
C SER A 978 37.58 54.99 0.25
N TYR A 979 38.09 54.47 1.37
CA TYR A 979 38.59 55.27 2.50
C TYR A 979 40.00 54.79 2.87
N GLN A 980 40.97 55.68 2.72
CA GLN A 980 42.36 55.47 3.14
C GLN A 980 42.46 55.54 4.67
N MET A 981 42.58 54.38 5.34
CA MET A 981 42.64 54.28 6.79
C MET A 981 43.99 54.76 7.35
N ASN A 982 45.04 54.50 6.62
CA ASN A 982 46.42 54.93 6.89
C ASN A 982 47.24 54.81 5.59
N GLN A 983 48.54 55.14 5.67
CA GLN A 983 49.45 55.16 4.51
C GLN A 983 49.57 53.80 3.77
N ARG A 984 49.13 52.68 4.40
CA ARG A 984 49.30 51.32 3.86
C ARG A 984 47.98 50.54 3.72
N SER A 985 46.85 51.09 4.17
CA SER A 985 45.63 50.35 4.22
C SER A 985 44.43 51.16 3.77
N GLU A 986 43.62 50.58 2.89
CA GLU A 986 42.38 51.18 2.39
C GLU A 986 41.24 50.17 2.55
N ILE A 987 40.04 50.67 2.80
CA ILE A 987 38.80 49.93 2.79
C ILE A 987 37.86 50.52 1.73
N SER A 988 37.20 49.65 0.97
CA SER A 988 36.23 50.09 -0.05
C SER A 988 34.88 49.41 0.12
N PHE A 989 33.82 50.15 -0.20
CA PHE A 989 32.45 49.64 -0.29
C PHE A 989 31.88 49.99 -1.67
N GLY A 990 31.36 48.99 -2.40
CA GLY A 990 30.87 49.18 -3.75
C GLY A 990 29.50 48.58 -4.01
N TYR A 991 28.79 49.15 -4.94
CA TYR A 991 27.58 48.64 -5.56
C TYR A 991 27.81 48.47 -7.08
N GLN A 992 27.28 47.40 -7.65
CA GLN A 992 27.28 47.15 -9.08
C GLN A 992 25.87 46.67 -9.50
N GLY A 993 25.37 47.15 -10.62
CA GLY A 993 24.11 46.75 -11.24
C GLY A 993 24.29 46.47 -12.74
N LEU A 994 23.73 45.37 -13.21
CA LEU A 994 23.55 45.08 -14.62
C LEU A 994 22.03 44.92 -14.87
N ILE A 995 21.43 45.84 -15.57
CA ILE A 995 19.98 45.90 -15.80
C ILE A 995 19.70 45.71 -17.28
N SER A 996 19.01 44.65 -17.63
CA SER A 996 18.62 44.31 -18.98
C SER A 996 17.14 44.04 -19.13
N LYS A 997 16.65 43.76 -20.33
CA LYS A 997 15.22 43.53 -20.61
C LYS A 997 14.69 42.30 -19.84
N ASN A 998 15.42 41.21 -19.85
CA ASN A 998 14.98 39.90 -19.36
C ASN A 998 15.62 39.54 -18.02
N ALA A 999 16.69 40.24 -17.59
CA ALA A 999 17.41 39.94 -16.36
C ALA A 999 17.92 41.21 -15.68
N HIS A 1000 18.12 41.14 -14.38
CA HIS A 1000 18.84 42.16 -13.62
C HIS A 1000 19.68 41.48 -12.53
N ASP A 1001 20.87 42.06 -12.34
CA ASP A 1001 21.80 41.67 -11.28
C ASP A 1001 22.14 42.89 -10.42
N HIS A 1002 22.19 42.70 -9.12
CA HIS A 1002 22.62 43.70 -8.16
C HIS A 1002 23.68 43.09 -7.26
N SER A 1003 24.83 43.76 -7.11
CA SER A 1003 25.93 43.26 -6.30
C SER A 1003 26.38 44.34 -5.31
N VAL A 1004 26.76 43.94 -4.11
CA VAL A 1004 27.50 44.78 -3.17
C VAL A 1004 28.82 44.10 -2.84
N ASN A 1005 29.87 44.88 -2.62
CA ASN A 1005 31.15 44.35 -2.22
C ASN A 1005 31.83 45.21 -1.15
N LEU A 1006 32.61 44.52 -0.32
CA LEU A 1006 33.49 45.17 0.69
C LEU A 1006 34.91 44.74 0.40
N GLY A 1007 35.79 45.70 0.13
CA GLY A 1007 37.19 45.48 -0.20
C GLY A 1007 38.14 45.99 0.91
N ILE A 1008 39.29 45.34 0.97
CA ILE A 1008 40.44 45.77 1.77
C ILE A 1008 41.72 45.65 0.93
N ASN A 1009 42.55 46.69 1.02
CA ASN A 1009 43.85 46.77 0.38
C ASN A 1009 44.95 46.98 1.42
N ILE A 1010 46.09 46.31 1.29
CA ILE A 1010 47.23 46.42 2.21
C ILE A 1010 48.51 46.45 1.41
N ASP A 1011 49.23 47.56 1.43
CA ASP A 1011 50.60 47.68 0.87
C ASP A 1011 51.62 47.00 1.79
N LEU A 1012 52.37 46.05 1.24
CA LEU A 1012 53.32 45.19 1.95
C LEU A 1012 54.71 45.82 2.01
#